data_363eacac5dfbaf702338ec33c353ec68
#
_entry.id   363eacac5dfbaf702338ec33c353ec68
#
_cell.length_a   1.000
_cell.length_b   1.000
_cell.length_c   1.000
_cell.angle_alpha   90.00
_cell.angle_beta   90.00
_cell.angle_gamma   90.00
#
_symmetry.space_group_name_H-M   'P 1'
#
loop_
_entity.id
_entity.type
_entity.pdbx_description
1 polymer ?
#
loop_
_entity_poly.entity_id
_entity_poly.type
_entity_poly.pdbx_seq_one_letter_code
_entity_poly.pdbx_strand_id
1 'polypeptide(L)'
;MFSFPFRFTASLIMLTAALGALAPGAAHAQAPLPPTAAQPGAAVPVSDGAIQIVWEVRNRFRLFREERDFREQADALRGITVLAAEQALGQQSEGRGWARNVVNRLCIDLTGRVSEPCTRDGVKESYLTPTEHPVTVRLAGAVPVGAICAWTFDDGDDPRNATQDCAEPIDFRARYGKPTVASVDVTSGAEAPQRASTEIMVRDFFIAGMGDSIASGEGNPDRPIALSDDGFCYRSYLGLGIGAGPGQFYRPSRAGFKGGRACEAPDTLQNWQRYSATWLNAACHRSLYSYQTRTALALAARHPHIAVTYLPLACTGATIPDGLFGSQRPRECFRTKSGANCPGSVNGQIAELREAVAAARKRQPQRGLDLVLLTVGANDINFSGLVADVIVDSPTERGIFRRSGVIGAVDESRTALARQLPQNFARMREALKGLVEDMSRVVYVTYANPALASRGVPCPGGRGGFDIHPSFNADPNRLATVASFVDNEFLPRLKDLAQCSGGVLCRDPSADAMTFVDAHQRSFANHGFCARAETDPEFDRACFSPSGDSFNADIVTAGSSPMTCGAGASNFRAYLPRARWIRDANDSYFAAMTFPQGLPAAIQPADIHDATWGVVSAVYGGAIHPSAEGHAAMADAAVPAAEAVLSLQSGPDVTSQPLPPPSGAAR
;
A
#
# COMPACT_ATOMS: atom_id res chain seq x y z
N MET A 1 -34.26 -28.75 1.04
CA MET A 1 -34.36 -29.65 2.21
C MET A 1 -32.98 -30.21 2.47
N PHE A 2 -32.19 -29.55 3.30
CA PHE A 2 -31.04 -30.14 4.01
C PHE A 2 -30.84 -29.33 5.27
N SER A 3 -31.14 -29.96 6.40
CA SER A 3 -30.99 -29.45 7.76
C SER A 3 -29.55 -29.68 8.21
N PHE A 4 -28.89 -28.64 8.72
CA PHE A 4 -27.70 -28.78 9.53
C PHE A 4 -28.00 -28.46 10.99
N PRO A 5 -27.62 -29.29 11.95
CA PRO A 5 -27.87 -29.02 13.36
C PRO A 5 -26.74 -28.17 13.97
N PHE A 6 -27.12 -27.05 14.56
CA PHE A 6 -26.30 -26.31 15.51
C PHE A 6 -26.27 -27.05 16.85
N ARG A 7 -25.09 -27.39 17.34
CA ARG A 7 -24.89 -27.81 18.73
C ARG A 7 -24.39 -26.63 19.56
N PHE A 8 -25.23 -26.17 20.47
CA PHE A 8 -24.84 -25.34 21.60
C PHE A 8 -24.28 -26.22 22.71
N THR A 9 -23.06 -25.98 23.16
CA THR A 9 -22.53 -26.47 24.44
C THR A 9 -22.46 -25.30 25.40
N ALA A 10 -23.34 -25.32 26.39
CA ALA A 10 -23.31 -24.43 27.55
C ALA A 10 -22.34 -25.00 28.56
N SER A 11 -21.27 -24.26 28.91
CA SER A 11 -20.42 -24.54 30.04
C SER A 11 -20.76 -23.64 31.22
N LEU A 12 -21.23 -24.25 32.26
CA LEU A 12 -21.53 -23.68 33.57
C LEU A 12 -20.21 -23.52 34.34
N ILE A 13 -19.83 -22.31 34.74
CA ILE A 13 -18.69 -22.06 35.61
C ILE A 13 -19.22 -21.61 36.99
N MET A 14 -18.88 -22.42 38.00
CA MET A 14 -19.13 -22.12 39.39
C MET A 14 -18.25 -21.00 39.92
N LEU A 15 -18.89 -20.14 40.71
CA LEU A 15 -18.30 -19.08 41.50
C LEU A 15 -17.73 -19.65 42.79
N THR A 16 -16.44 -19.52 43.07
CA THR A 16 -15.88 -19.69 44.43
C THR A 16 -15.24 -18.37 44.85
N ALA A 17 -15.78 -17.82 45.89
CA ALA A 17 -15.22 -16.69 46.64
C ALA A 17 -14.10 -17.16 47.55
N ALA A 18 -12.98 -16.46 47.56
CA ALA A 18 -11.98 -16.55 48.63
C ALA A 18 -11.58 -15.14 49.08
N LEU A 19 -11.88 -14.84 50.32
CA LEU A 19 -11.33 -13.75 51.10
C LEU A 19 -9.88 -14.08 51.49
N GLY A 20 -9.02 -13.07 51.52
CA GLY A 20 -7.75 -13.23 52.22
C GLY A 20 -6.73 -12.10 52.03
N ALA A 21 -6.65 -11.28 53.09
CA ALA A 21 -5.45 -10.70 53.70
C ALA A 21 -4.69 -9.55 52.99
N LEU A 22 -4.79 -8.40 53.65
CA LEU A 22 -3.89 -7.26 53.59
C LEU A 22 -2.49 -7.61 54.13
N ALA A 23 -1.45 -7.20 53.43
CA ALA A 23 -0.08 -7.09 53.96
C ALA A 23 0.57 -5.77 53.45
N PRO A 24 1.43 -5.14 54.29
CA PRO A 24 1.79 -3.74 54.15
C PRO A 24 2.97 -3.50 53.21
N GLY A 25 3.00 -2.26 52.73
CA GLY A 25 3.91 -1.59 51.81
C GLY A 25 5.38 -2.02 51.81
N ALA A 26 5.86 -2.22 50.58
CA ALA A 26 7.27 -2.13 50.24
C ALA A 26 7.49 -0.88 49.41
N ALA A 27 8.35 -0.01 49.90
CA ALA A 27 8.82 1.18 49.18
C ALA A 27 9.57 0.75 47.92
N HIS A 28 9.07 1.12 46.76
CA HIS A 28 9.79 0.95 45.51
C HIS A 28 10.85 2.04 45.38
N ALA A 29 12.12 1.65 45.44
CA ALA A 29 13.22 2.47 44.98
C ALA A 29 13.03 2.77 43.49
N GLN A 30 12.96 4.07 43.15
CA GLN A 30 12.97 4.54 41.76
C GLN A 30 14.30 4.12 41.13
N ALA A 31 14.22 3.34 40.07
CA ALA A 31 15.36 3.12 39.18
C ALA A 31 15.78 4.46 38.54
N PRO A 32 17.08 4.69 38.33
CA PRO A 32 17.53 5.89 37.66
C PRO A 32 17.02 5.93 36.23
N LEU A 33 16.49 7.10 35.82
CA LEU A 33 16.09 7.39 34.46
C LEU A 33 17.26 7.10 33.52
N PRO A 34 17.04 6.48 32.36
CA PRO A 34 18.07 6.36 31.34
C PRO A 34 18.54 7.77 30.91
N PRO A 35 19.82 7.93 30.55
CA PRO A 35 20.35 9.23 30.16
C PRO A 35 19.55 9.74 28.96
N THR A 36 19.06 10.96 29.06
CA THR A 36 18.42 11.73 27.99
C THR A 36 19.32 11.65 26.76
N ALA A 37 18.81 11.13 25.65
CA ALA A 37 19.53 11.12 24.39
C ALA A 37 20.00 12.56 24.11
N ALA A 38 21.30 12.74 23.92
CA ALA A 38 21.89 14.01 23.58
C ALA A 38 21.20 14.53 22.31
N GLN A 39 20.61 15.70 22.39
CA GLN A 39 20.11 16.40 21.21
C GLN A 39 21.27 16.58 20.23
N PRO A 40 21.11 16.30 18.93
CA PRO A 40 22.12 16.64 17.94
C PRO A 40 22.41 18.13 18.07
N GLY A 41 23.69 18.48 18.23
CA GLY A 41 24.13 19.84 18.45
C GLY A 41 23.56 20.77 17.38
N ALA A 42 23.11 21.94 17.81
CA ALA A 42 22.69 23.02 16.93
C ALA A 42 23.80 23.26 15.89
N ALA A 43 23.41 23.27 14.61
CA ALA A 43 24.34 23.58 13.52
C ALA A 43 24.99 24.94 13.79
N VAL A 44 26.30 24.94 13.99
CA VAL A 44 27.11 26.15 14.05
C VAL A 44 26.98 26.84 12.69
N PRO A 45 26.66 28.15 12.62
CA PRO A 45 26.61 28.85 11.36
C PRO A 45 27.99 28.79 10.69
N VAL A 46 28.05 28.11 9.56
CA VAL A 46 29.29 27.92 8.79
C VAL A 46 29.52 29.17 7.96
N SER A 47 30.76 29.68 7.97
CA SER A 47 31.19 30.76 7.07
C SER A 47 31.03 30.32 5.62
N ASP A 48 30.45 31.19 4.76
CA ASP A 48 30.39 30.98 3.32
C ASP A 48 31.81 30.65 2.77
N GLY A 49 31.97 29.43 2.23
CA GLY A 49 33.20 28.94 1.63
C GLY A 49 33.94 27.82 2.37
N ALA A 50 33.58 27.45 3.60
CA ALA A 50 34.21 26.35 4.30
C ALA A 50 33.90 25.00 3.68
N ILE A 51 34.91 24.11 3.56
CA ILE A 51 34.70 22.73 3.08
C ILE A 51 33.87 21.95 4.10
N GLN A 52 32.84 21.26 3.62
CA GLN A 52 31.95 20.45 4.43
C GLN A 52 31.87 19.03 3.89
N ILE A 53 31.71 18.05 4.79
CA ILE A 53 31.42 16.68 4.44
C ILE A 53 29.89 16.53 4.37
N VAL A 54 29.36 16.12 3.22
CA VAL A 54 27.97 15.75 3.03
C VAL A 54 27.89 14.26 2.69
N TRP A 55 26.82 13.60 3.15
CA TRP A 55 26.70 12.17 2.98
C TRP A 55 25.25 11.74 2.80
N GLU A 56 25.05 10.58 2.21
CA GLU A 56 23.74 9.97 2.06
C GLU A 56 23.82 8.44 2.12
N VAL A 57 22.75 7.82 2.62
CA VAL A 57 22.59 6.37 2.55
C VAL A 57 22.15 6.00 1.13
N ARG A 58 22.84 5.03 0.52
CA ARG A 58 22.50 4.50 -0.80
C ARG A 58 21.34 3.51 -0.68
N ASN A 59 20.49 3.43 -1.73
CA ASN A 59 19.37 2.49 -1.81
C ASN A 59 18.60 2.38 -0.48
N ARG A 60 18.25 3.49 0.12
CA ARG A 60 17.75 3.60 1.49
C ARG A 60 16.32 3.08 1.70
N PHE A 61 15.55 2.84 0.63
CA PHE A 61 14.30 2.07 0.69
C PHE A 61 14.60 0.59 0.50
N ARG A 62 14.73 -0.14 1.62
CA ARG A 62 15.32 -1.49 1.63
C ARG A 62 14.49 -2.56 0.93
N LEU A 63 13.22 -2.26 0.56
CA LEU A 63 12.40 -3.17 -0.22
C LEU A 63 12.93 -3.36 -1.66
N PHE A 64 13.63 -2.35 -2.22
CA PHE A 64 14.23 -2.44 -3.55
C PHE A 64 15.58 -3.16 -3.51
N ARG A 65 15.78 -4.09 -4.45
CA ARG A 65 17.06 -4.81 -4.57
C ARG A 65 18.13 -3.98 -5.25
N GLU A 66 17.74 -3.07 -6.14
CA GLU A 66 18.66 -2.31 -6.97
C GLU A 66 18.55 -0.82 -6.68
N GLU A 67 19.69 -0.18 -6.46
CA GLU A 67 19.78 1.25 -6.19
C GLU A 67 19.17 2.12 -7.29
N ARG A 68 19.28 1.69 -8.56
CA ARG A 68 18.68 2.41 -9.69
C ARG A 68 17.17 2.59 -9.54
N ASP A 69 16.45 1.55 -9.05
CA ASP A 69 15.00 1.60 -8.86
C ASP A 69 14.64 2.61 -7.75
N PHE A 70 15.47 2.68 -6.72
CA PHE A 70 15.31 3.69 -5.67
C PHE A 70 15.60 5.11 -6.18
N ARG A 71 16.69 5.30 -6.93
CA ARG A 71 17.06 6.61 -7.48
C ARG A 71 15.97 7.18 -8.40
N GLU A 72 15.41 6.36 -9.28
CA GLU A 72 14.31 6.77 -10.17
C GLU A 72 13.13 7.35 -9.36
N GLN A 73 12.76 6.70 -8.27
CA GLN A 73 11.69 7.16 -7.39
C GLN A 73 12.09 8.39 -6.56
N ALA A 74 13.32 8.44 -6.05
CA ALA A 74 13.82 9.58 -5.27
C ALA A 74 13.92 10.84 -6.14
N ASP A 75 14.35 10.70 -7.39
CA ASP A 75 14.42 11.81 -8.35
C ASP A 75 13.02 12.31 -8.72
N ALA A 76 12.06 11.40 -8.91
CA ALA A 76 10.67 11.77 -9.18
C ALA A 76 10.01 12.50 -7.99
N LEU A 77 10.42 12.20 -6.76
CA LEU A 77 9.88 12.81 -5.53
C LEU A 77 10.60 14.10 -5.10
N ARG A 78 11.65 14.51 -5.84
CA ARG A 78 12.49 15.63 -5.42
C ARG A 78 11.74 16.96 -5.49
N GLY A 79 11.54 17.60 -4.34
CA GLY A 79 10.95 18.94 -4.25
C GLY A 79 9.46 19.03 -4.60
N ILE A 80 8.77 17.88 -4.76
CA ILE A 80 7.35 17.85 -5.11
C ILE A 80 6.55 16.88 -4.22
N THR A 81 5.23 16.93 -4.36
CA THR A 81 4.31 16.04 -3.65
C THR A 81 4.36 14.62 -4.23
N VAL A 82 3.94 13.63 -3.42
CA VAL A 82 3.83 12.24 -3.88
C VAL A 82 2.83 12.12 -5.04
N LEU A 83 1.74 12.90 -4.98
CA LEU A 83 0.75 12.96 -6.06
C LEU A 83 1.35 13.49 -7.37
N ALA A 84 2.09 14.60 -7.32
CA ALA A 84 2.72 15.15 -8.52
C ALA A 84 3.76 14.18 -9.11
N ALA A 85 4.53 13.51 -8.26
CA ALA A 85 5.46 12.47 -8.68
C ALA A 85 4.74 11.28 -9.33
N GLU A 86 3.62 10.82 -8.76
CA GLU A 86 2.83 9.73 -9.31
C GLU A 86 2.28 10.06 -10.69
N GLN A 87 1.77 11.29 -10.87
CA GLN A 87 1.26 11.77 -12.16
C GLN A 87 2.37 11.82 -13.22
N ALA A 88 3.56 12.32 -12.84
CA ALA A 88 4.71 12.36 -13.73
C ALA A 88 5.18 10.94 -14.13
N LEU A 89 5.30 10.02 -13.18
CA LEU A 89 5.67 8.63 -13.43
C LEU A 89 4.60 7.89 -14.27
N GLY A 90 3.33 8.21 -14.03
CA GLY A 90 2.21 7.70 -14.82
C GLY A 90 2.32 8.11 -16.28
N GLN A 91 2.60 9.38 -16.55
CA GLN A 91 2.84 9.90 -17.91
C GLN A 91 4.10 9.30 -18.53
N GLN A 92 5.22 9.29 -17.82
CA GLN A 92 6.50 8.74 -18.28
C GLN A 92 6.40 7.26 -18.67
N SER A 93 5.60 6.48 -17.94
CA SER A 93 5.31 5.07 -18.25
C SER A 93 4.23 4.89 -19.32
N GLU A 94 3.77 5.94 -19.97
CA GLU A 94 2.64 5.94 -20.92
C GLU A 94 1.37 5.32 -20.32
N GLY A 95 1.16 5.50 -19.02
CA GLY A 95 0.06 4.92 -18.27
C GLY A 95 0.11 3.40 -18.08
N ARG A 96 1.24 2.78 -18.40
CA ARG A 96 1.45 1.33 -18.21
C ARG A 96 1.87 0.98 -16.79
N GLY A 97 2.24 1.99 -15.99
CA GLY A 97 2.66 1.89 -14.59
C GLY A 97 4.16 1.69 -14.42
N TRP A 98 4.76 2.53 -13.58
CA TRP A 98 6.20 2.49 -13.27
C TRP A 98 6.59 1.20 -12.52
N ALA A 99 5.71 0.68 -11.67
CA ALA A 99 5.98 -0.51 -10.86
C ALA A 99 6.13 -1.80 -11.68
N ARG A 100 5.66 -1.85 -12.93
CA ARG A 100 5.65 -3.05 -13.78
C ARG A 100 7.02 -3.71 -13.97
N ASN A 101 8.07 -2.91 -13.96
CA ASN A 101 9.44 -3.38 -14.13
C ASN A 101 10.15 -3.61 -12.78
N VAL A 102 9.66 -3.00 -11.71
CA VAL A 102 10.24 -3.04 -10.36
C VAL A 102 9.74 -4.23 -9.55
N VAL A 103 8.47 -4.62 -9.71
CA VAL A 103 7.80 -5.64 -8.90
C VAL A 103 8.54 -6.99 -8.83
N ASN A 104 9.33 -7.34 -9.85
CA ASN A 104 10.13 -8.56 -9.86
C ASN A 104 11.53 -8.40 -9.23
N ARG A 105 11.91 -7.17 -8.83
CA ARG A 105 13.21 -6.82 -8.25
C ARG A 105 13.08 -6.29 -6.82
N LEU A 106 12.22 -6.93 -6.03
CA LEU A 106 11.95 -6.57 -4.64
C LEU A 106 12.53 -7.63 -3.69
N CYS A 107 12.78 -7.22 -2.46
CA CYS A 107 13.09 -8.14 -1.36
C CYS A 107 11.82 -8.87 -0.87
N ILE A 108 11.07 -9.42 -1.82
CA ILE A 108 9.86 -10.21 -1.62
C ILE A 108 10.06 -11.57 -2.28
N ASP A 109 9.64 -12.63 -1.61
CA ASP A 109 9.66 -13.99 -2.13
C ASP A 109 8.41 -14.31 -2.96
N LEU A 110 8.37 -15.51 -3.55
CA LEU A 110 7.24 -15.95 -4.38
C LEU A 110 5.92 -16.11 -3.60
N THR A 111 5.96 -16.09 -2.27
CA THR A 111 4.76 -16.13 -1.42
C THR A 111 4.30 -14.74 -1.01
N GLY A 112 4.99 -13.69 -1.49
CA GLY A 112 4.68 -12.30 -1.18
C GLY A 112 5.09 -11.87 0.23
N ARG A 113 5.99 -12.61 0.88
CA ARG A 113 6.63 -12.26 2.15
C ARG A 113 7.98 -11.61 1.89
N VAL A 114 8.48 -10.85 2.85
CA VAL A 114 9.84 -10.31 2.74
C VAL A 114 10.88 -11.44 2.70
N SER A 115 11.83 -11.31 1.80
CA SER A 115 12.93 -12.27 1.66
C SER A 115 13.95 -12.06 2.78
N GLU A 116 14.19 -13.09 3.58
CA GLU A 116 15.15 -13.06 4.68
C GLU A 116 16.12 -14.24 4.54
N PRO A 117 17.36 -14.03 4.12
CA PRO A 117 18.01 -12.79 3.69
C PRO A 117 17.61 -12.32 2.28
N CYS A 118 17.94 -11.06 1.95
CA CYS A 118 17.79 -10.50 0.61
C CYS A 118 19.15 -10.12 0.01
N THR A 119 19.29 -10.27 -1.32
CA THR A 119 20.46 -9.74 -2.06
C THR A 119 20.10 -8.36 -2.61
N ARG A 120 20.85 -7.33 -2.17
CA ARG A 120 20.68 -5.94 -2.56
C ARG A 120 22.00 -5.40 -3.11
N ASP A 121 21.96 -4.79 -4.28
CA ASP A 121 23.15 -4.26 -4.97
C ASP A 121 24.33 -5.26 -4.96
N GLY A 122 24.01 -6.54 -5.20
CA GLY A 122 24.98 -7.64 -5.22
C GLY A 122 25.38 -8.20 -3.85
N VAL A 123 24.99 -7.56 -2.74
CA VAL A 123 25.33 -7.99 -1.38
C VAL A 123 24.17 -8.73 -0.74
N LYS A 124 24.44 -9.94 -0.23
CA LYS A 124 23.46 -10.73 0.54
C LYS A 124 23.46 -10.27 1.99
N GLU A 125 22.35 -9.75 2.46
CA GLU A 125 22.19 -9.21 3.81
C GLU A 125 20.87 -9.64 4.46
N SER A 126 20.78 -9.53 5.80
CA SER A 126 19.50 -9.66 6.48
C SER A 126 18.61 -8.47 6.13
N TYR A 127 17.38 -8.74 5.71
CA TYR A 127 16.42 -7.68 5.42
C TYR A 127 15.93 -7.01 6.71
N LEU A 128 15.57 -7.79 7.72
CA LEU A 128 15.01 -7.27 8.98
C LEU A 128 16.07 -6.68 9.91
N THR A 129 17.30 -7.21 9.85
CA THR A 129 18.39 -6.86 10.78
C THR A 129 19.68 -6.61 10.02
N PRO A 130 19.78 -5.52 9.26
CA PRO A 130 21.02 -5.17 8.57
C PRO A 130 22.12 -4.94 9.61
N THR A 131 23.33 -5.37 9.29
CA THR A 131 24.52 -5.12 10.13
C THR A 131 25.22 -3.82 9.76
N GLU A 132 24.99 -3.35 8.55
CA GLU A 132 25.59 -2.14 8.00
C GLU A 132 24.77 -1.55 6.86
N HIS A 133 25.01 -0.28 6.54
CA HIS A 133 24.37 0.43 5.44
C HIS A 133 25.42 1.01 4.48
N PRO A 134 25.21 0.91 3.15
CA PRO A 134 26.08 1.58 2.19
C PRO A 134 25.84 3.10 2.24
N VAL A 135 26.92 3.85 2.36
CA VAL A 135 26.91 5.32 2.46
C VAL A 135 27.85 5.88 1.43
N THR A 136 27.42 6.92 0.71
CA THR A 136 28.25 7.75 -0.15
C THR A 136 28.56 9.06 0.56
N VAL A 137 29.81 9.45 0.57
CA VAL A 137 30.32 10.68 1.19
C VAL A 137 31.00 11.53 0.12
N ARG A 138 30.81 12.83 0.16
CA ARG A 138 31.43 13.79 -0.75
C ARG A 138 31.71 15.11 -0.02
N LEU A 139 32.56 15.93 -0.61
CA LEU A 139 32.77 17.30 -0.16
C LEU A 139 31.77 18.26 -0.81
N ALA A 140 31.41 19.28 -0.06
CA ALA A 140 30.67 20.46 -0.50
C ALA A 140 31.45 21.71 -0.07
N GLY A 141 31.23 22.84 -0.76
CA GLY A 141 31.94 24.09 -0.54
C GLY A 141 33.04 24.32 -1.57
N ALA A 142 33.97 25.21 -1.27
CA ALA A 142 35.03 25.61 -2.19
C ALA A 142 36.22 24.61 -2.16
N VAL A 143 36.04 23.45 -2.82
CA VAL A 143 37.10 22.44 -2.96
C VAL A 143 38.02 22.86 -4.10
N PRO A 144 39.36 23.00 -3.87
CA PRO A 144 40.29 23.35 -4.92
C PRO A 144 40.33 22.30 -6.03
N VAL A 145 40.47 22.74 -7.27
CA VAL A 145 40.57 21.83 -8.42
C VAL A 145 41.89 21.03 -8.33
N GLY A 146 41.78 19.70 -8.50
CA GLY A 146 42.93 18.79 -8.39
C GLY A 146 43.45 18.55 -6.97
N ALA A 147 42.67 18.93 -5.97
CA ALA A 147 42.99 18.62 -4.58
C ALA A 147 42.89 17.12 -4.28
N ILE A 148 43.79 16.64 -3.44
CA ILE A 148 43.79 15.25 -2.96
C ILE A 148 43.24 15.20 -1.56
N CYS A 149 42.29 14.27 -1.34
CA CYS A 149 41.63 14.02 -0.10
C CYS A 149 42.15 12.77 0.59
N ALA A 150 42.66 12.91 1.81
CA ALA A 150 42.97 11.79 2.70
C ALA A 150 41.80 11.61 3.69
N TRP A 151 40.99 10.60 3.46
CA TRP A 151 39.82 10.27 4.27
C TRP A 151 40.15 9.31 5.40
N THR A 152 39.53 9.52 6.54
CA THR A 152 39.52 8.58 7.68
C THR A 152 38.08 8.39 8.15
N PHE A 153 37.64 7.13 8.24
CA PHE A 153 36.34 6.73 8.81
C PHE A 153 36.64 5.91 10.07
N ASP A 154 36.31 6.48 11.22
CA ASP A 154 36.61 5.88 12.53
C ASP A 154 35.28 5.58 13.26
N ASP A 155 34.99 4.32 13.47
CA ASP A 155 33.84 3.84 14.26
C ASP A 155 34.27 3.38 15.68
N GLY A 156 35.51 3.64 16.07
CA GLY A 156 36.09 3.29 17.36
C GLY A 156 36.63 1.87 17.45
N ASP A 157 36.49 1.02 16.43
CA ASP A 157 37.04 -0.35 16.41
C ASP A 157 38.15 -0.50 15.36
N ASP A 158 37.90 -0.08 14.13
CA ASP A 158 38.78 -0.29 12.99
C ASP A 158 38.75 0.91 12.03
N PRO A 159 39.66 1.89 12.18
CA PRO A 159 39.72 3.05 11.31
C PRO A 159 40.05 2.66 9.87
N ARG A 160 39.25 3.12 8.92
CA ARG A 160 39.46 2.90 7.47
C ARG A 160 39.98 4.18 6.85
N ASN A 161 41.05 4.07 6.12
CA ASN A 161 41.66 5.20 5.42
C ASN A 161 41.58 5.01 3.91
N ALA A 162 41.40 6.13 3.19
CA ALA A 162 41.41 6.15 1.74
C ALA A 162 41.95 7.49 1.24
N THR A 163 42.65 7.46 0.10
CA THR A 163 43.19 8.68 -0.54
C THR A 163 42.74 8.70 -1.99
N GLN A 164 42.11 9.79 -2.41
CA GLN A 164 41.61 9.96 -3.77
C GLN A 164 41.47 11.43 -4.15
N ASP A 165 41.13 11.72 -5.41
CA ASP A 165 40.74 13.06 -5.84
C ASP A 165 39.53 13.54 -5.05
N CYS A 166 39.55 14.78 -4.56
CA CYS A 166 38.48 15.36 -3.77
C CYS A 166 37.16 15.57 -4.54
N ALA A 167 37.21 15.60 -5.87
CA ALA A 167 36.01 15.68 -6.70
C ALA A 167 35.22 14.36 -6.75
N GLU A 168 35.89 13.24 -6.44
CA GLU A 168 35.26 11.92 -6.47
C GLU A 168 34.54 11.60 -5.14
N PRO A 169 33.32 11.10 -5.17
CA PRO A 169 32.62 10.61 -3.98
C PRO A 169 33.31 9.34 -3.46
N ILE A 170 33.23 9.11 -2.15
CA ILE A 170 33.72 7.88 -1.54
C ILE A 170 32.59 7.07 -0.93
N ASP A 171 32.57 5.77 -1.22
CA ASP A 171 31.61 4.83 -0.67
C ASP A 171 32.22 4.05 0.49
N PHE A 172 31.47 3.91 1.58
CA PHE A 172 31.82 3.01 2.67
C PHE A 172 30.59 2.36 3.27
N ARG A 173 30.77 1.44 4.21
CA ARG A 173 29.66 0.79 4.91
C ARG A 173 29.65 1.20 6.37
N ALA A 174 28.62 1.98 6.77
CA ALA A 174 28.40 2.39 8.15
C ALA A 174 27.73 1.26 8.93
N ARG A 175 28.26 0.91 10.10
CA ARG A 175 27.69 -0.15 10.96
C ARG A 175 26.33 0.27 11.53
N TYR A 176 25.42 -0.67 11.59
CA TYR A 176 24.08 -0.44 12.17
C TYR A 176 24.20 -0.01 13.64
N GLY A 177 23.51 1.10 13.99
CA GLY A 177 23.43 1.60 15.36
C GLY A 177 24.74 2.11 15.95
N LYS A 178 25.79 2.31 15.13
CA LYS A 178 27.10 2.80 15.57
C LYS A 178 27.49 4.06 14.82
N PRO A 179 27.82 5.16 15.51
CA PRO A 179 28.32 6.36 14.85
C PRO A 179 29.71 6.10 14.24
N THR A 180 29.98 6.75 13.11
CA THR A 180 31.30 6.76 12.45
C THR A 180 31.73 8.21 12.28
N VAL A 181 32.88 8.58 12.79
CA VAL A 181 33.49 9.90 12.54
C VAL A 181 34.19 9.84 11.18
N ALA A 182 33.64 10.58 10.21
CA ALA A 182 34.32 10.81 8.93
C ALA A 182 35.15 12.08 9.03
N SER A 183 36.44 12.00 8.75
CA SER A 183 37.31 13.15 8.64
C SER A 183 38.09 13.14 7.33
N VAL A 184 38.45 14.32 6.84
CA VAL A 184 39.17 14.47 5.61
C VAL A 184 40.25 15.57 5.75
N ASP A 185 41.43 15.29 5.30
CA ASP A 185 42.50 16.26 5.07
C ASP A 185 42.57 16.54 3.56
N VAL A 186 42.29 17.79 3.17
CA VAL A 186 42.29 18.26 1.78
C VAL A 186 43.61 18.99 1.51
N THR A 187 44.39 18.48 0.57
CA THR A 187 45.69 19.08 0.17
C THR A 187 45.63 19.55 -1.28
N SER A 188 46.09 20.80 -1.51
CA SER A 188 46.21 21.39 -2.84
C SER A 188 47.51 22.16 -2.97
N GLY A 189 48.43 21.66 -3.78
CA GLY A 189 49.73 22.31 -4.00
C GLY A 189 50.54 22.49 -2.70
N ALA A 190 51.07 23.72 -2.47
CA ALA A 190 51.89 24.07 -1.30
C ALA A 190 51.07 24.70 -0.15
N GLU A 191 49.75 24.75 -0.24
CA GLU A 191 48.88 25.30 0.80
C GLU A 191 48.79 24.38 2.03
N ALA A 192 48.52 24.95 3.20
CA ALA A 192 48.29 24.16 4.41
C ALA A 192 47.02 23.30 4.22
N PRO A 193 47.06 22.02 4.65
CA PRO A 193 45.90 21.14 4.53
C PRO A 193 44.65 21.71 5.23
N GLN A 194 43.51 21.69 4.54
CA GLN A 194 42.23 22.01 5.14
C GLN A 194 41.59 20.74 5.69
N ARG A 195 41.05 20.80 6.89
CA ARG A 195 40.41 19.65 7.54
C ARG A 195 38.90 19.87 7.73
N ALA A 196 38.09 18.85 7.41
CA ALA A 196 36.70 18.79 7.77
C ALA A 196 36.38 17.45 8.48
N SER A 197 35.38 17.45 9.34
CA SER A 197 34.88 16.22 9.96
C SER A 197 33.40 16.30 10.20
N THR A 198 32.73 15.12 10.20
CA THR A 198 31.32 14.98 10.54
C THR A 198 31.06 13.61 11.17
N GLU A 199 30.04 13.51 11.96
CA GLU A 199 29.54 12.23 12.45
C GLU A 199 28.50 11.67 11.49
N ILE A 200 28.66 10.41 11.10
CA ILE A 200 27.74 9.65 10.25
C ILE A 200 27.04 8.63 11.13
N MET A 201 25.72 8.82 11.33
CA MET A 201 24.87 7.92 12.06
C MET A 201 23.63 7.59 11.25
N VAL A 202 23.56 6.39 10.69
CA VAL A 202 22.41 5.94 9.91
C VAL A 202 21.30 5.48 10.85
N ARG A 203 20.12 6.11 10.74
CA ARG A 203 18.90 5.68 11.42
C ARG A 203 18.10 4.76 10.47
N ASP A 204 17.97 3.49 10.82
CA ASP A 204 17.15 2.54 10.04
C ASP A 204 15.80 2.35 10.72
N PHE A 205 14.75 2.91 10.13
CA PHE A 205 13.39 2.80 10.62
C PHE A 205 12.71 1.52 10.16
N PHE A 206 12.20 0.75 11.11
CA PHE A 206 11.39 -0.42 10.86
C PHE A 206 9.90 -0.03 10.83
N ILE A 207 9.32 -0.01 9.64
CA ILE A 207 7.94 0.46 9.39
C ILE A 207 7.09 -0.70 8.92
N ALA A 208 5.91 -0.90 9.52
CA ALA A 208 4.91 -1.87 9.07
C ALA A 208 3.70 -1.19 8.46
N GLY A 209 3.22 -1.72 7.34
CA GLY A 209 1.94 -1.35 6.73
C GLY A 209 0.90 -2.45 6.98
N MET A 210 -0.20 -2.11 7.64
CA MET A 210 -1.26 -3.03 8.03
C MET A 210 -2.64 -2.52 7.64
N GLY A 211 -3.59 -3.42 7.54
CA GLY A 211 -4.99 -3.06 7.32
C GLY A 211 -5.68 -3.84 6.22
N ASP A 212 -6.67 -3.21 5.61
CA ASP A 212 -7.57 -3.80 4.62
C ASP A 212 -7.16 -3.52 3.15
N SER A 213 -8.13 -3.50 2.26
CA SER A 213 -7.93 -3.28 0.83
C SER A 213 -7.41 -1.88 0.49
N ILE A 214 -7.83 -0.84 1.22
CA ILE A 214 -7.29 0.51 1.04
C ILE A 214 -5.80 0.53 1.43
N ALA A 215 -5.45 -0.12 2.52
CA ALA A 215 -4.07 -0.22 2.97
C ALA A 215 -3.20 -1.05 2.02
N SER A 216 -3.74 -2.11 1.41
CA SER A 216 -3.00 -2.98 0.48
C SER A 216 -2.75 -2.36 -0.89
N GLY A 217 -3.58 -1.41 -1.33
CA GLY A 217 -3.53 -0.83 -2.67
C GLY A 217 -4.41 -1.56 -3.69
N GLU A 218 -5.51 -2.18 -3.24
CA GLU A 218 -6.48 -2.88 -4.09
C GLU A 218 -6.90 -2.02 -5.29
N GLY A 219 -7.07 -2.67 -6.45
CA GLY A 219 -7.40 -2.00 -7.70
C GLY A 219 -6.18 -1.47 -8.47
N ASN A 220 -4.96 -1.54 -7.90
CA ASN A 220 -3.75 -1.02 -8.51
C ASN A 220 -2.65 -2.10 -8.62
N PRO A 221 -2.80 -3.10 -9.49
CA PRO A 221 -1.76 -4.11 -9.68
C PRO A 221 -0.46 -3.47 -10.15
N ASP A 222 0.69 -3.92 -9.62
CA ASP A 222 2.01 -3.40 -9.98
C ASP A 222 2.31 -3.54 -11.48
N ARG A 223 1.76 -4.57 -12.10
CA ARG A 223 1.65 -4.70 -13.55
C ARG A 223 0.20 -4.99 -13.90
N PRO A 224 -0.50 -4.09 -14.60
CA PRO A 224 -1.85 -4.32 -15.06
C PRO A 224 -1.95 -5.54 -15.98
N ILE A 225 -3.16 -6.06 -16.11
CA ILE A 225 -3.44 -7.12 -17.08
C ILE A 225 -3.06 -6.66 -18.50
N ALA A 226 -2.45 -7.55 -19.27
CA ALA A 226 -2.19 -7.26 -20.68
C ALA A 226 -3.48 -7.47 -21.49
N LEU A 227 -3.99 -6.36 -22.05
CA LEU A 227 -5.18 -6.35 -22.87
C LEU A 227 -4.83 -6.53 -24.35
N SER A 228 -5.59 -7.36 -25.05
CA SER A 228 -5.65 -7.36 -26.52
C SER A 228 -6.97 -6.76 -26.97
N ASP A 229 -7.07 -6.39 -28.26
CA ASP A 229 -8.33 -5.88 -28.83
C ASP A 229 -9.43 -6.96 -28.82
N ASP A 230 -9.06 -8.23 -28.79
CA ASP A 230 -9.98 -9.36 -28.62
C ASP A 230 -10.33 -9.64 -27.15
N GLY A 231 -9.79 -8.92 -26.20
CA GLY A 231 -10.10 -8.98 -24.78
C GLY A 231 -9.20 -9.89 -23.96
N PHE A 232 -9.75 -10.43 -22.87
CA PHE A 232 -9.01 -11.13 -21.82
C PHE A 232 -9.01 -12.64 -22.01
N CYS A 233 -8.26 -13.16 -22.95
CA CYS A 233 -8.12 -14.60 -23.11
C CYS A 233 -7.04 -15.22 -22.24
N TYR A 234 -6.38 -14.46 -21.40
CA TYR A 234 -5.15 -14.86 -20.73
C TYR A 234 -5.30 -15.26 -19.26
N ARG A 235 -6.50 -15.12 -18.72
CA ARG A 235 -6.75 -15.50 -17.35
C ARG A 235 -7.45 -16.83 -17.28
N SER A 236 -6.75 -17.84 -16.76
CA SER A 236 -7.40 -19.11 -16.46
C SER A 236 -8.36 -18.93 -15.30
N TYR A 237 -9.50 -19.56 -15.41
CA TYR A 237 -10.35 -19.78 -14.29
C TYR A 237 -9.66 -20.77 -13.35
N LEU A 238 -9.08 -20.26 -12.27
CA LEU A 238 -8.41 -21.06 -11.26
C LEU A 238 -9.43 -21.72 -10.28
N GLY A 239 -10.72 -21.56 -10.52
CA GLY A 239 -11.74 -22.27 -9.78
C GLY A 239 -11.60 -23.76 -10.02
N LEU A 240 -11.46 -24.52 -8.96
CA LEU A 240 -11.56 -25.98 -8.93
C LEU A 240 -13.02 -26.39 -9.13
N GLY A 241 -13.66 -25.95 -10.22
CA GLY A 241 -15.05 -26.20 -10.51
C GLY A 241 -15.27 -27.48 -11.29
N ILE A 242 -16.26 -28.26 -10.91
CA ILE A 242 -16.78 -29.38 -11.69
C ILE A 242 -17.27 -28.83 -13.03
N GLY A 243 -16.63 -29.21 -14.14
CA GLY A 243 -17.01 -28.81 -15.50
C GLY A 243 -16.09 -27.79 -16.17
N ALA A 244 -15.20 -27.11 -15.45
CA ALA A 244 -14.09 -26.41 -16.06
C ALA A 244 -12.94 -27.40 -16.26
N GLY A 245 -12.69 -27.83 -17.46
CA GLY A 245 -11.47 -28.58 -17.77
C GLY A 245 -10.25 -27.74 -17.40
N PRO A 246 -9.10 -28.36 -17.05
CA PRO A 246 -7.87 -27.63 -16.81
C PRO A 246 -7.58 -26.80 -18.05
N GLY A 247 -7.54 -25.47 -17.87
CA GLY A 247 -7.14 -24.55 -18.91
C GLY A 247 -8.25 -23.84 -19.67
N GLN A 248 -9.47 -23.78 -19.18
CA GLN A 248 -10.49 -22.93 -19.78
C GLN A 248 -10.30 -21.47 -19.36
N PHE A 249 -10.30 -20.58 -20.35
CA PHE A 249 -10.31 -19.14 -20.18
C PHE A 249 -11.68 -18.61 -20.52
N TYR A 250 -12.11 -17.63 -19.75
CA TYR A 250 -13.38 -16.97 -20.00
C TYR A 250 -13.13 -15.56 -20.50
N ARG A 251 -13.73 -15.24 -21.62
CA ARG A 251 -14.05 -13.86 -21.96
C ARG A 251 -15.34 -13.52 -21.24
N PRO A 252 -15.36 -12.53 -20.39
CA PRO A 252 -16.62 -12.00 -19.93
C PRO A 252 -17.37 -11.47 -21.15
N SER A 253 -18.46 -12.13 -21.50
CA SER A 253 -19.25 -11.79 -22.68
C SER A 253 -19.85 -10.38 -22.61
N ARG A 254 -19.72 -9.74 -21.45
CA ARG A 254 -20.34 -8.46 -21.13
C ARG A 254 -19.40 -7.28 -21.05
N ALA A 255 -18.13 -7.46 -21.28
CA ALA A 255 -17.17 -6.37 -21.23
C ALA A 255 -16.69 -5.91 -22.60
N GLY A 256 -17.53 -6.00 -23.58
CA GLY A 256 -17.20 -5.41 -24.83
C GLY A 256 -16.27 -6.22 -25.72
N PHE A 257 -16.18 -7.53 -25.58
CA PHE A 257 -15.25 -8.33 -26.36
C PHE A 257 -15.93 -9.16 -27.45
N LYS A 258 -15.36 -9.14 -28.67
CA LYS A 258 -15.79 -9.98 -29.77
C LYS A 258 -15.55 -11.45 -29.46
N GLY A 259 -16.49 -12.31 -29.78
CA GLY A 259 -16.35 -13.77 -29.77
C GLY A 259 -16.95 -14.48 -28.57
N GLY A 260 -16.90 -15.80 -28.62
CA GLY A 260 -17.53 -16.71 -27.65
C GLY A 260 -16.99 -16.57 -26.22
N ARG A 261 -17.69 -17.19 -25.29
CA ARG A 261 -17.33 -17.19 -23.85
C ARG A 261 -16.01 -17.86 -23.54
N ALA A 262 -15.63 -18.86 -24.31
CA ALA A 262 -14.34 -19.56 -24.17
C ALA A 262 -13.33 -19.03 -25.17
N CYS A 263 -12.11 -18.83 -24.72
CA CYS A 263 -10.99 -18.50 -25.58
C CYS A 263 -10.16 -19.75 -25.85
N GLU A 264 -9.89 -20.01 -27.11
CA GLU A 264 -8.91 -21.02 -27.49
C GLU A 264 -7.51 -20.47 -27.20
N ALA A 265 -6.89 -20.91 -26.14
CA ALA A 265 -5.48 -20.64 -25.86
C ALA A 265 -4.74 -21.97 -25.70
N PRO A 266 -3.69 -22.19 -26.48
CA PRO A 266 -2.99 -23.48 -26.49
C PRO A 266 -2.23 -23.78 -25.20
N ASP A 267 -1.83 -22.76 -24.44
CA ASP A 267 -1.16 -22.91 -23.15
C ASP A 267 -1.67 -21.89 -22.13
N THR A 268 -2.54 -22.39 -21.33
CA THR A 268 -3.32 -21.61 -20.41
C THR A 268 -2.50 -21.07 -19.24
N LEU A 269 -1.57 -21.86 -18.71
CA LEU A 269 -0.78 -21.48 -17.54
C LEU A 269 0.27 -20.43 -17.89
N GLN A 270 1.00 -20.64 -19.01
CA GLN A 270 1.99 -19.65 -19.47
C GLN A 270 1.34 -18.33 -19.81
N ASN A 271 0.18 -18.34 -20.47
CA ASN A 271 -0.55 -17.13 -20.80
C ASN A 271 -1.04 -16.41 -19.53
N TRP A 272 -1.54 -17.14 -18.54
CA TRP A 272 -1.88 -16.55 -17.26
C TRP A 272 -0.68 -15.92 -16.56
N GLN A 273 0.45 -16.61 -16.50
CA GLN A 273 1.68 -16.09 -15.91
C GLN A 273 2.20 -14.84 -16.63
N ARG A 274 2.06 -14.78 -17.95
CA ARG A 274 2.60 -13.71 -18.78
C ARG A 274 1.72 -12.47 -18.80
N TYR A 275 0.41 -12.65 -18.85
CA TYR A 275 -0.53 -11.57 -19.20
C TYR A 275 -1.44 -11.14 -18.06
N SER A 276 -1.63 -11.94 -17.00
CA SER A 276 -2.45 -11.53 -15.86
C SER A 276 -1.82 -10.40 -15.07
N ALA A 277 -2.65 -9.70 -14.27
CA ALA A 277 -2.19 -8.70 -13.33
C ALA A 277 -1.12 -9.26 -12.39
N THR A 278 -0.14 -8.46 -12.02
CA THR A 278 0.92 -8.83 -11.06
C THR A 278 0.86 -7.90 -9.87
N TRP A 279 0.96 -8.48 -8.70
CA TRP A 279 0.93 -7.79 -7.41
C TRP A 279 2.24 -8.06 -6.65
N LEU A 280 2.64 -7.16 -5.80
CA LEU A 280 3.67 -7.43 -4.80
C LEU A 280 3.34 -8.69 -3.98
N ASN A 281 2.05 -8.87 -3.66
CA ASN A 281 1.51 -10.10 -3.08
C ASN A 281 0.11 -10.36 -3.66
N ALA A 282 -0.03 -11.41 -4.48
CA ALA A 282 -1.28 -11.74 -5.15
C ALA A 282 -2.38 -12.22 -4.19
N ALA A 283 -2.03 -12.93 -3.11
CA ALA A 283 -3.03 -13.42 -2.15
C ALA A 283 -3.68 -12.30 -1.35
N CYS A 284 -3.00 -11.18 -1.17
CA CYS A 284 -3.48 -10.01 -0.44
C CYS A 284 -3.71 -8.78 -1.32
N HIS A 285 -3.43 -8.85 -2.63
CA HIS A 285 -3.41 -7.71 -3.55
C HIS A 285 -2.59 -6.53 -3.00
N ARG A 286 -1.43 -6.83 -2.40
CA ARG A 286 -0.48 -5.78 -1.99
C ARG A 286 0.15 -5.16 -3.22
N SER A 287 0.32 -3.85 -3.19
CA SER A 287 0.82 -3.08 -4.32
C SER A 287 1.84 -2.03 -3.89
N LEU A 288 2.82 -1.77 -4.76
CA LEU A 288 3.74 -0.64 -4.63
C LEU A 288 3.03 0.72 -4.73
N TYR A 289 1.84 0.75 -5.32
CA TYR A 289 1.01 1.95 -5.39
C TYR A 289 0.24 2.24 -4.11
N SER A 290 0.21 1.33 -3.12
CA SER A 290 -0.49 1.60 -1.86
C SER A 290 0.06 2.85 -1.18
N TYR A 291 -0.80 3.63 -0.52
CA TYR A 291 -0.37 4.83 0.20
C TYR A 291 0.70 4.51 1.25
N GLN A 292 0.64 3.33 1.85
CA GLN A 292 1.61 2.88 2.86
C GLN A 292 3.01 2.71 2.27
N THR A 293 3.10 2.02 1.14
CA THR A 293 4.37 1.87 0.41
C THR A 293 4.88 3.23 -0.08
N ARG A 294 3.98 4.07 -0.62
CA ARG A 294 4.33 5.42 -1.09
C ARG A 294 4.81 6.33 0.05
N THR A 295 4.19 6.25 1.23
CA THR A 295 4.65 6.98 2.44
C THR A 295 6.03 6.53 2.86
N ALA A 296 6.26 5.22 3.02
CA ALA A 296 7.55 4.68 3.43
C ALA A 296 8.67 5.01 2.41
N LEU A 297 8.36 4.95 1.11
CA LEU A 297 9.29 5.32 0.04
C LEU A 297 9.58 6.83 0.03
N ALA A 298 8.56 7.68 0.26
CA ALA A 298 8.74 9.13 0.32
C ALA A 298 9.61 9.55 1.51
N LEU A 299 9.46 8.92 2.68
CA LEU A 299 10.35 9.12 3.83
C LEU A 299 11.81 8.82 3.45
N ALA A 300 12.04 7.65 2.84
CA ALA A 300 13.38 7.29 2.38
C ALA A 300 13.92 8.27 1.32
N ALA A 301 13.11 8.76 0.41
CA ALA A 301 13.53 9.69 -0.65
C ALA A 301 13.87 11.08 -0.12
N ARG A 302 13.08 11.60 0.84
CA ARG A 302 13.24 12.96 1.38
C ARG A 302 14.34 13.10 2.41
N HIS A 303 14.71 12.01 3.10
CA HIS A 303 15.68 12.04 4.20
C HIS A 303 16.93 11.25 3.84
N PRO A 304 18.03 11.90 3.44
CA PRO A 304 19.23 11.22 2.94
C PRO A 304 19.98 10.39 3.99
N HIS A 305 19.79 10.67 5.27
CA HIS A 305 20.53 10.06 6.38
C HIS A 305 19.80 8.89 7.05
N ILE A 306 18.68 8.43 6.48
CA ILE A 306 17.93 7.29 7.02
C ILE A 306 17.96 6.11 6.06
N ALA A 307 17.65 4.93 6.59
CA ALA A 307 17.20 3.78 5.83
C ALA A 307 15.78 3.42 6.28
N VAL A 308 15.00 2.79 5.41
CA VAL A 308 13.63 2.34 5.71
C VAL A 308 13.51 0.85 5.42
N THR A 309 13.37 0.06 6.47
CA THR A 309 13.01 -1.36 6.41
C THR A 309 11.48 -1.46 6.48
N TYR A 310 10.83 -1.68 5.34
CA TYR A 310 9.38 -1.67 5.22
C TYR A 310 8.80 -3.08 5.17
N LEU A 311 7.76 -3.35 5.99
CA LEU A 311 7.05 -4.63 6.07
C LEU A 311 5.60 -4.46 5.60
N PRO A 312 5.26 -4.81 4.35
CA PRO A 312 3.89 -4.75 3.83
C PRO A 312 3.08 -5.94 4.34
N LEU A 313 2.10 -5.72 5.22
CA LEU A 313 1.25 -6.77 5.78
C LEU A 313 -0.22 -6.62 5.42
N ALA A 314 -0.67 -5.44 4.97
CA ALA A 314 -2.07 -5.20 4.63
C ALA A 314 -2.63 -6.25 3.67
N CYS A 315 -3.92 -6.57 3.79
CA CYS A 315 -4.53 -7.64 3.00
C CYS A 315 -5.98 -7.29 2.64
N THR A 316 -6.28 -7.30 1.36
CA THR A 316 -7.61 -7.01 0.83
C THR A 316 -8.69 -7.87 1.49
N GLY A 317 -9.77 -7.22 1.95
CA GLY A 317 -10.90 -7.84 2.62
C GLY A 317 -10.68 -8.12 4.10
N ALA A 318 -9.54 -7.71 4.68
CA ALA A 318 -9.32 -7.88 6.11
C ALA A 318 -10.33 -7.10 6.93
N THR A 319 -10.90 -7.77 7.93
CA THR A 319 -11.55 -7.18 9.09
C THR A 319 -10.58 -7.21 10.27
N ILE A 320 -10.92 -6.54 11.35
CA ILE A 320 -10.10 -6.65 12.57
C ILE A 320 -10.11 -8.09 13.10
N PRO A 321 -11.25 -8.80 13.25
CA PRO A 321 -11.25 -10.20 13.66
C PRO A 321 -10.55 -11.13 12.68
N ASP A 322 -10.86 -11.02 11.38
CA ASP A 322 -10.34 -11.88 10.32
C ASP A 322 -9.45 -11.08 9.37
N GLY A 323 -8.20 -11.45 9.27
CA GLY A 323 -7.19 -10.73 8.51
C GLY A 323 -6.21 -9.96 9.39
N LEU A 324 -6.63 -9.17 10.42
CA LEU A 324 -5.69 -8.64 11.38
C LEU A 324 -5.32 -9.69 12.44
N PHE A 325 -6.30 -10.30 13.13
CA PHE A 325 -6.05 -11.32 14.15
C PHE A 325 -6.04 -12.73 13.59
N GLY A 326 -7.15 -13.15 13.00
CA GLY A 326 -7.35 -14.46 12.40
C GLY A 326 -6.80 -14.54 10.99
N SER A 327 -6.73 -15.75 10.46
CA SER A 327 -6.45 -15.97 9.05
C SER A 327 -7.64 -15.57 8.19
N GLN A 328 -7.37 -15.20 6.93
CA GLN A 328 -8.39 -14.90 5.93
C GLN A 328 -8.18 -15.68 4.64
N ARG A 329 -9.19 -15.67 3.76
CA ARG A 329 -9.07 -16.27 2.44
C ARG A 329 -8.17 -15.42 1.54
N PRO A 330 -7.26 -16.04 0.76
CA PRO A 330 -6.48 -15.34 -0.24
C PRO A 330 -7.36 -14.84 -1.38
N ARG A 331 -6.92 -13.78 -2.05
CA ARG A 331 -7.59 -13.23 -3.24
C ARG A 331 -7.23 -13.98 -4.50
N GLU A 332 -5.94 -14.24 -4.68
CA GLU A 332 -5.41 -14.97 -5.83
C GLU A 332 -4.37 -16.00 -5.39
N CYS A 333 -4.03 -16.90 -6.33
CA CYS A 333 -2.91 -17.80 -6.18
C CYS A 333 -1.59 -17.05 -6.40
N PHE A 334 -0.55 -17.48 -5.73
CA PHE A 334 0.81 -17.04 -6.04
C PHE A 334 1.32 -17.68 -7.33
N ARG A 335 2.12 -16.94 -8.07
CA ARG A 335 2.84 -17.45 -9.22
C ARG A 335 4.10 -18.19 -8.77
N THR A 336 4.35 -19.34 -9.36
CA THR A 336 5.58 -20.09 -9.16
C THR A 336 6.27 -20.32 -10.49
N LYS A 337 7.53 -20.75 -10.46
CA LYS A 337 8.25 -21.09 -11.71
C LYS A 337 7.58 -22.22 -12.50
N SER A 338 6.90 -23.13 -11.80
CA SER A 338 6.27 -24.33 -12.38
C SER A 338 4.75 -24.27 -12.42
N GLY A 339 4.12 -23.12 -12.03
CA GLY A 339 2.66 -23.06 -12.01
C GLY A 339 2.10 -22.02 -11.04
N ALA A 340 1.03 -22.38 -10.37
CA ALA A 340 0.37 -21.59 -9.35
C ALA A 340 0.39 -22.33 -8.00
N ASN A 341 0.60 -21.60 -6.93
CA ASN A 341 0.40 -22.05 -5.55
C ASN A 341 -0.80 -21.32 -4.96
N CYS A 342 -1.84 -22.07 -4.61
CA CYS A 342 -3.09 -21.55 -4.08
C CYS A 342 -3.18 -21.87 -2.58
N PRO A 343 -2.77 -20.97 -1.68
CA PRO A 343 -2.87 -21.20 -0.25
C PRO A 343 -4.34 -21.30 0.16
N GLY A 344 -4.67 -22.16 1.12
CA GLY A 344 -6.01 -22.26 1.69
C GLY A 344 -6.39 -21.04 2.53
N SER A 345 -5.40 -20.40 3.15
CA SER A 345 -5.57 -19.19 3.96
C SER A 345 -4.28 -18.36 3.97
N VAL A 346 -4.43 -17.09 4.33
CA VAL A 346 -3.35 -16.13 4.64
C VAL A 346 -3.37 -15.88 6.14
N ASN A 347 -2.21 -15.85 6.78
CA ASN A 347 -2.08 -15.62 8.21
C ASN A 347 -2.58 -14.24 8.64
N GLY A 348 -2.94 -14.11 9.91
CA GLY A 348 -3.30 -12.82 10.49
C GLY A 348 -2.09 -11.88 10.57
N GLN A 349 -2.29 -10.63 10.20
CA GLN A 349 -1.23 -9.60 10.09
C GLN A 349 -0.51 -9.36 11.41
N ILE A 350 -1.23 -9.37 12.55
CA ILE A 350 -0.62 -9.20 13.89
C ILE A 350 0.31 -10.37 14.23
N ALA A 351 -0.04 -11.58 13.80
CA ALA A 351 0.84 -12.74 14.00
C ALA A 351 2.10 -12.64 13.16
N GLU A 352 1.97 -12.27 11.87
CA GLU A 352 3.12 -12.05 10.98
C GLU A 352 4.02 -10.91 11.49
N LEU A 353 3.43 -9.82 11.98
CA LEU A 353 4.19 -8.70 12.55
C LEU A 353 4.96 -9.13 13.82
N ARG A 354 4.32 -9.87 14.73
CA ARG A 354 4.97 -10.40 15.94
C ARG A 354 6.13 -11.33 15.59
N GLU A 355 5.95 -12.19 14.62
CA GLU A 355 6.99 -13.10 14.13
C GLU A 355 8.20 -12.29 13.60
N ALA A 356 7.96 -11.28 12.76
CA ALA A 356 9.00 -10.44 12.20
C ALA A 356 9.76 -9.64 13.27
N VAL A 357 9.04 -9.01 14.22
CA VAL A 357 9.64 -8.26 15.33
C VAL A 357 10.44 -9.20 16.26
N ALA A 358 9.93 -10.37 16.57
CA ALA A 358 10.64 -11.35 17.39
C ALA A 358 11.91 -11.86 16.69
N ALA A 359 11.84 -12.14 15.38
CA ALA A 359 12.99 -12.53 14.58
C ALA A 359 14.06 -11.42 14.53
N ALA A 360 13.64 -10.17 14.42
CA ALA A 360 14.53 -9.02 14.44
C ALA A 360 15.22 -8.87 15.80
N ARG A 361 14.47 -8.88 16.89
CA ARG A 361 14.99 -8.74 18.27
C ARG A 361 15.92 -9.87 18.69
N LYS A 362 15.74 -11.06 18.13
CA LYS A 362 16.66 -12.19 18.39
C LYS A 362 18.10 -11.90 17.93
N ARG A 363 18.27 -11.14 16.86
CA ARG A 363 19.58 -10.77 16.28
C ARG A 363 20.07 -9.40 16.75
N GLN A 364 19.15 -8.47 16.89
CA GLN A 364 19.37 -7.08 17.33
C GLN A 364 18.37 -6.75 18.43
N PRO A 365 18.70 -6.98 19.73
CA PRO A 365 17.76 -6.84 20.85
C PRO A 365 17.07 -5.48 20.95
N GLN A 366 17.75 -4.41 20.48
CA GLN A 366 17.23 -3.06 20.47
C GLN A 366 16.33 -2.74 19.25
N ARG A 367 16.23 -3.68 18.27
CA ARG A 367 15.42 -3.49 17.07
C ARG A 367 13.93 -3.45 17.45
N GLY A 368 13.33 -2.26 17.39
CA GLY A 368 11.91 -2.02 17.62
C GLY A 368 11.15 -1.76 16.33
N LEU A 369 9.83 -1.77 16.44
CA LEU A 369 8.95 -1.26 15.41
C LEU A 369 8.77 0.24 15.62
N ASP A 370 9.21 1.05 14.66
CA ASP A 370 9.24 2.50 14.79
C ASP A 370 7.92 3.16 14.38
N LEU A 371 7.20 2.56 13.43
CA LEU A 371 5.96 3.11 12.88
C LEU A 371 5.05 2.00 12.35
N VAL A 372 3.74 2.13 12.59
CA VAL A 372 2.69 1.36 11.91
C VAL A 372 1.82 2.32 11.10
N LEU A 373 1.70 2.08 9.80
CA LEU A 373 0.71 2.72 8.93
C LEU A 373 -0.52 1.82 8.89
N LEU A 374 -1.70 2.34 9.22
CA LEU A 374 -2.90 1.53 9.42
C LEU A 374 -4.13 2.15 8.77
N THR A 375 -4.90 1.34 8.05
CA THR A 375 -6.29 1.61 7.63
C THR A 375 -7.10 0.33 7.74
N VAL A 376 -8.13 0.31 8.57
CA VAL A 376 -9.01 -0.85 8.78
C VAL A 376 -10.35 -0.43 9.36
N GLY A 377 -11.41 -1.21 9.11
CA GLY A 377 -12.73 -0.99 9.72
C GLY A 377 -13.88 -0.95 8.71
N ALA A 378 -13.62 -0.67 7.43
CA ALA A 378 -14.66 -0.67 6.40
C ALA A 378 -15.27 -2.07 6.23
N ASN A 379 -14.46 -3.12 6.21
CA ASN A 379 -14.97 -4.49 6.10
C ASN A 379 -15.70 -4.95 7.36
N ASP A 380 -15.33 -4.44 8.53
CA ASP A 380 -16.01 -4.74 9.80
C ASP A 380 -17.47 -4.29 9.82
N ILE A 381 -17.84 -3.28 9.04
CA ILE A 381 -19.19 -2.78 8.86
C ILE A 381 -19.86 -3.24 7.56
N ASN A 382 -19.26 -4.21 6.85
CA ASN A 382 -19.74 -4.71 5.55
C ASN A 382 -19.88 -3.61 4.49
N PHE A 383 -18.88 -2.71 4.38
CA PHE A 383 -18.92 -1.61 3.41
C PHE A 383 -19.02 -2.10 1.96
N SER A 384 -18.37 -3.22 1.61
CA SER A 384 -18.50 -3.84 0.28
C SER A 384 -19.94 -4.25 -0.04
N GLY A 385 -20.70 -4.68 0.97
CA GLY A 385 -22.13 -4.97 0.84
C GLY A 385 -22.96 -3.72 0.58
N LEU A 386 -22.59 -2.57 1.14
CA LEU A 386 -23.23 -1.27 0.82
C LEU A 386 -22.96 -0.85 -0.62
N VAL A 387 -21.72 -1.02 -1.09
CA VAL A 387 -21.36 -0.75 -2.49
C VAL A 387 -22.18 -1.63 -3.44
N ALA A 388 -22.27 -2.92 -3.14
CA ALA A 388 -23.10 -3.84 -3.93
C ALA A 388 -24.60 -3.45 -3.92
N ASP A 389 -25.13 -2.97 -2.79
CA ASP A 389 -26.51 -2.47 -2.71
C ASP A 389 -26.75 -1.27 -3.62
N VAL A 390 -25.75 -0.37 -3.73
CA VAL A 390 -25.83 0.82 -4.60
C VAL A 390 -25.80 0.45 -6.08
N ILE A 391 -24.86 -0.43 -6.50
CA ILE A 391 -24.56 -0.64 -7.92
C ILE A 391 -25.40 -1.71 -8.60
N VAL A 392 -26.01 -2.66 -7.86
CA VAL A 392 -26.84 -3.69 -8.45
C VAL A 392 -28.28 -3.17 -8.62
N ASP A 393 -28.71 -3.01 -9.86
CA ASP A 393 -30.01 -2.41 -10.17
C ASP A 393 -31.16 -3.44 -10.29
N SER A 394 -30.85 -4.63 -10.78
CA SER A 394 -31.86 -5.69 -10.96
C SER A 394 -32.48 -6.13 -9.62
N PRO A 395 -33.81 -5.99 -9.42
CA PRO A 395 -34.45 -6.42 -8.19
C PRO A 395 -34.29 -7.90 -7.89
N THR A 396 -34.27 -8.73 -8.93
CA THR A 396 -34.09 -10.19 -8.81
C THR A 396 -32.68 -10.51 -8.31
N GLU A 397 -31.66 -9.93 -8.93
CA GLU A 397 -30.26 -10.12 -8.51
C GLU A 397 -30.03 -9.59 -7.11
N ARG A 398 -30.56 -8.42 -6.77
CA ARG A 398 -30.50 -7.85 -5.41
C ARG A 398 -31.11 -8.81 -4.38
N GLY A 399 -32.23 -9.41 -4.70
CA GLY A 399 -32.88 -10.40 -3.82
C GLY A 399 -32.02 -11.64 -3.59
N ILE A 400 -31.34 -12.14 -4.63
CA ILE A 400 -30.43 -13.27 -4.54
C ILE A 400 -29.19 -12.89 -3.73
N PHE A 401 -28.55 -11.75 -4.04
CA PHE A 401 -27.32 -11.31 -3.39
C PHE A 401 -27.52 -10.90 -1.93
N ARG A 402 -28.68 -10.38 -1.57
CA ARG A 402 -29.03 -10.11 -0.17
C ARG A 402 -29.16 -11.41 0.63
N ARG A 403 -29.79 -12.45 0.06
CA ARG A 403 -29.88 -13.76 0.71
C ARG A 403 -28.53 -14.47 0.85
N SER A 404 -27.59 -14.23 -0.05
CA SER A 404 -26.24 -14.78 0.02
C SER A 404 -25.27 -13.95 0.87
N GLY A 405 -25.71 -12.82 1.45
CA GLY A 405 -24.88 -11.95 2.27
C GLY A 405 -23.91 -11.05 1.48
N VAL A 406 -24.03 -10.99 0.15
CA VAL A 406 -23.22 -10.12 -0.71
C VAL A 406 -23.67 -8.66 -0.60
N ILE A 407 -24.98 -8.43 -0.53
CA ILE A 407 -25.55 -7.09 -0.35
C ILE A 407 -25.84 -6.85 1.14
N GLY A 408 -25.32 -5.74 1.67
CA GLY A 408 -25.58 -5.24 3.01
C GLY A 408 -26.67 -4.16 3.06
N ALA A 409 -27.02 -3.72 4.27
CA ALA A 409 -27.92 -2.60 4.50
C ALA A 409 -27.28 -1.58 5.45
N VAL A 410 -27.60 -0.29 5.25
CA VAL A 410 -27.04 0.80 6.08
C VAL A 410 -27.32 0.60 7.56
N ASP A 411 -28.51 0.11 7.94
CA ASP A 411 -28.88 -0.12 9.34
C ASP A 411 -28.09 -1.26 9.99
N GLU A 412 -27.73 -2.30 9.21
CA GLU A 412 -26.82 -3.36 9.65
C GLU A 412 -25.43 -2.80 9.88
N SER A 413 -24.94 -1.98 8.96
CA SER A 413 -23.64 -1.30 9.07
C SER A 413 -23.60 -0.32 10.26
N ARG A 414 -24.68 0.41 10.54
CA ARG A 414 -24.84 1.24 11.75
C ARG A 414 -24.73 0.41 13.03
N THR A 415 -25.38 -0.75 13.05
CA THR A 415 -25.34 -1.65 14.20
C THR A 415 -23.93 -2.17 14.43
N ALA A 416 -23.22 -2.57 13.37
CA ALA A 416 -21.83 -3.00 13.45
C ALA A 416 -20.91 -1.86 13.90
N LEU A 417 -21.09 -0.64 13.35
CA LEU A 417 -20.37 0.57 13.70
C LEU A 417 -20.52 0.95 15.17
N ALA A 418 -21.72 0.81 15.72
CA ALA A 418 -22.03 1.16 17.10
C ALA A 418 -21.58 0.11 18.12
N ARG A 419 -21.67 -1.17 17.79
CA ARG A 419 -21.49 -2.26 18.77
C ARG A 419 -20.22 -3.07 18.58
N GLN A 420 -19.89 -3.45 17.34
CA GLN A 420 -18.79 -4.39 17.06
C GLN A 420 -17.46 -3.65 16.87
N LEU A 421 -17.45 -2.61 16.07
CA LEU A 421 -16.24 -1.89 15.71
C LEU A 421 -15.49 -1.30 16.93
N PRO A 422 -16.16 -0.72 17.96
CA PRO A 422 -15.46 -0.22 19.15
C PRO A 422 -14.73 -1.32 19.91
N GLN A 423 -15.32 -2.50 20.03
CA GLN A 423 -14.70 -3.66 20.71
C GLN A 423 -13.50 -4.18 19.90
N ASN A 424 -13.64 -4.23 18.57
CA ASN A 424 -12.57 -4.63 17.67
C ASN A 424 -11.38 -3.66 17.75
N PHE A 425 -11.64 -2.35 17.77
CA PHE A 425 -10.60 -1.33 17.94
C PHE A 425 -9.91 -1.44 19.31
N ALA A 426 -10.64 -1.63 20.39
CA ALA A 426 -10.06 -1.80 21.70
C ALA A 426 -9.12 -3.02 21.74
N ARG A 427 -9.55 -4.16 21.18
CA ARG A 427 -8.74 -5.37 21.08
C ARG A 427 -7.49 -5.16 20.21
N MET A 428 -7.63 -4.49 19.06
CA MET A 428 -6.51 -4.17 18.16
C MET A 428 -5.47 -3.30 18.85
N ARG A 429 -5.91 -2.26 19.57
CA ARG A 429 -5.04 -1.36 20.34
C ARG A 429 -4.22 -2.13 21.37
N GLU A 430 -4.84 -2.99 22.17
CA GLU A 430 -4.13 -3.82 23.15
C GLU A 430 -3.09 -4.75 22.49
N ALA A 431 -3.37 -5.24 21.29
CA ALA A 431 -2.42 -6.09 20.57
C ALA A 431 -1.22 -5.31 20.00
N LEU A 432 -1.41 -4.04 19.63
CA LEU A 432 -0.36 -3.18 19.07
C LEU A 432 0.52 -2.55 20.17
N LYS A 433 -0.01 -2.25 21.36
CA LYS A 433 0.75 -1.71 22.50
C LYS A 433 2.01 -2.51 22.87
N GLY A 434 2.00 -3.81 22.65
CA GLY A 434 3.17 -4.66 22.91
C GLY A 434 4.21 -4.66 21.79
N LEU A 435 3.92 -4.00 20.67
CA LEU A 435 4.76 -4.00 19.46
C LEU A 435 5.40 -2.65 19.19
N VAL A 436 4.68 -1.57 19.44
CA VAL A 436 5.18 -0.18 19.34
C VAL A 436 5.55 0.36 20.73
N GLU A 437 6.39 1.38 20.78
CA GLU A 437 6.80 2.05 22.02
C GLU A 437 5.61 2.77 22.68
N ASP A 438 4.85 3.52 21.88
CA ASP A 438 3.59 4.15 22.27
C ASP A 438 2.59 4.14 21.11
N MET A 439 1.32 4.38 21.40
CA MET A 439 0.25 4.30 20.40
C MET A 439 0.25 5.44 19.39
N SER A 440 0.94 6.54 19.64
CA SER A 440 1.11 7.62 18.67
C SER A 440 1.94 7.17 17.47
N ARG A 441 2.74 6.10 17.61
CA ARG A 441 3.49 5.45 16.52
C ARG A 441 2.61 4.65 15.57
N VAL A 442 1.32 4.51 15.86
CA VAL A 442 0.33 3.98 14.94
C VAL A 442 -0.33 5.16 14.23
N VAL A 443 0.06 5.39 12.99
CA VAL A 443 -0.54 6.40 12.11
C VAL A 443 -1.73 5.79 11.40
N TYR A 444 -2.92 6.11 11.90
CA TYR A 444 -4.19 5.70 11.32
C TYR A 444 -4.62 6.68 10.24
N VAL A 445 -4.49 6.27 8.97
CA VAL A 445 -4.96 7.04 7.81
C VAL A 445 -6.39 6.60 7.51
N THR A 446 -7.34 7.51 7.64
CA THR A 446 -8.76 7.18 7.45
C THR A 446 -9.13 7.02 5.98
N TYR A 447 -10.37 6.64 5.72
CA TYR A 447 -10.92 6.59 4.36
C TYR A 447 -11.33 7.97 3.88
N ALA A 448 -11.56 8.10 2.58
CA ALA A 448 -12.26 9.21 1.97
C ALA A 448 -13.64 8.76 1.48
N ASN A 449 -14.60 9.67 1.34
CA ASN A 449 -15.86 9.35 0.71
C ASN A 449 -15.65 9.17 -0.80
N PRO A 450 -15.88 7.97 -1.35
CA PRO A 450 -15.62 7.69 -2.77
C PRO A 450 -16.67 8.27 -3.71
N ALA A 451 -17.81 8.71 -3.18
CA ALA A 451 -18.98 9.09 -3.95
C ALA A 451 -19.16 10.59 -4.10
N LEU A 452 -18.12 11.40 -3.88
CA LEU A 452 -18.20 12.85 -4.01
C LEU A 452 -17.77 13.32 -5.40
N ALA A 453 -18.65 14.07 -6.07
CA ALA A 453 -18.35 14.81 -7.28
C ALA A 453 -17.63 16.13 -6.94
N SER A 454 -17.60 17.07 -7.86
CA SER A 454 -16.98 18.38 -7.63
C SER A 454 -17.58 19.10 -6.41
N ARG A 455 -16.71 19.68 -5.58
CA ARG A 455 -17.07 20.47 -4.37
C ARG A 455 -17.85 19.68 -3.30
N GLY A 456 -17.60 18.38 -3.18
CA GLY A 456 -18.23 17.57 -2.14
C GLY A 456 -19.70 17.24 -2.40
N VAL A 457 -20.21 17.50 -3.60
CA VAL A 457 -21.55 17.09 -4.00
C VAL A 457 -21.55 15.58 -4.30
N PRO A 458 -22.52 14.81 -3.81
CA PRO A 458 -22.62 13.38 -4.16
C PRO A 458 -22.71 13.16 -5.68
N CYS A 459 -22.13 12.07 -6.15
CA CYS A 459 -22.27 11.63 -7.53
C CYS A 459 -23.75 11.46 -7.91
N PRO A 460 -24.13 11.80 -9.14
CA PRO A 460 -25.54 11.77 -9.57
C PRO A 460 -26.13 10.34 -9.67
N GLY A 461 -25.29 9.31 -9.58
CA GLY A 461 -25.67 7.94 -9.90
C GLY A 461 -25.66 7.67 -11.41
N GLY A 462 -26.29 6.56 -11.81
CA GLY A 462 -26.35 6.14 -13.20
C GLY A 462 -25.31 5.09 -13.57
N ARG A 463 -25.15 4.84 -14.87
CA ARG A 463 -24.27 3.78 -15.39
C ARG A 463 -22.82 4.21 -15.57
N GLY A 464 -22.53 5.50 -15.52
CA GLY A 464 -21.17 6.01 -15.76
C GLY A 464 -20.14 5.35 -14.85
N GLY A 465 -19.16 4.65 -15.44
CA GLY A 465 -18.15 3.89 -14.71
C GLY A 465 -18.56 2.43 -14.37
N PHE A 466 -19.78 2.01 -14.70
CA PHE A 466 -20.30 0.68 -14.42
C PHE A 466 -20.74 -0.06 -15.68
N ASP A 467 -20.25 0.34 -16.84
CA ASP A 467 -20.67 -0.17 -18.15
C ASP A 467 -20.32 -1.64 -18.40
N ILE A 468 -19.36 -2.18 -17.67
CA ILE A 468 -18.88 -3.57 -17.80
C ILE A 468 -19.98 -4.61 -17.52
N HIS A 469 -21.07 -4.20 -16.88
CA HIS A 469 -22.15 -5.12 -16.56
C HIS A 469 -23.53 -4.46 -16.76
N PRO A 470 -24.49 -5.08 -17.47
CA PRO A 470 -25.79 -4.47 -17.76
C PRO A 470 -26.67 -4.25 -16.53
N SER A 471 -26.46 -5.04 -15.47
CA SER A 471 -27.19 -4.88 -14.20
C SER A 471 -26.53 -3.88 -13.26
N PHE A 472 -25.42 -3.26 -13.67
CA PHE A 472 -24.76 -2.23 -12.87
C PHE A 472 -25.28 -0.86 -13.24
N ASN A 473 -25.80 -0.20 -12.23
CA ASN A 473 -26.33 1.15 -12.35
C ASN A 473 -26.39 1.73 -10.94
N ALA A 474 -25.56 2.72 -10.65
CA ALA A 474 -25.55 3.33 -9.33
C ALA A 474 -26.89 4.04 -9.06
N ASP A 475 -27.72 3.46 -8.20
CA ASP A 475 -28.99 4.05 -7.82
C ASP A 475 -28.79 5.37 -7.06
N PRO A 476 -29.32 6.50 -7.52
CA PRO A 476 -29.05 7.81 -6.92
C PRO A 476 -29.47 7.92 -5.45
N ASN A 477 -30.57 7.31 -5.06
CA ASN A 477 -31.09 7.42 -3.70
C ASN A 477 -30.29 6.57 -2.73
N ARG A 478 -29.93 5.34 -3.11
CA ARG A 478 -29.07 4.47 -2.30
C ARG A 478 -27.67 5.05 -2.20
N LEU A 479 -27.14 5.59 -3.30
CA LEU A 479 -25.85 6.27 -3.32
C LEU A 479 -25.82 7.46 -2.35
N ALA A 480 -26.83 8.33 -2.41
CA ALA A 480 -26.93 9.48 -1.50
C ALA A 480 -27.04 9.03 -0.04
N THR A 481 -27.80 7.96 0.24
CA THR A 481 -27.95 7.40 1.58
C THR A 481 -26.62 6.84 2.10
N VAL A 482 -25.88 6.08 1.30
CA VAL A 482 -24.59 5.52 1.68
C VAL A 482 -23.54 6.63 1.81
N ALA A 483 -23.49 7.60 0.90
CA ALA A 483 -22.57 8.73 0.98
C ALA A 483 -22.80 9.55 2.27
N SER A 484 -24.06 9.81 2.62
CA SER A 484 -24.41 10.50 3.88
C SER A 484 -24.01 9.70 5.12
N PHE A 485 -24.20 8.38 5.12
CA PHE A 485 -23.76 7.50 6.20
C PHE A 485 -22.23 7.53 6.35
N VAL A 486 -21.50 7.53 5.25
CA VAL A 486 -20.04 7.62 5.27
C VAL A 486 -19.58 8.92 5.93
N ASP A 487 -20.09 10.06 5.47
CA ASP A 487 -19.62 11.37 5.94
C ASP A 487 -20.06 11.69 7.37
N ASN A 488 -21.30 11.35 7.72
CA ASN A 488 -21.90 11.82 8.97
C ASN A 488 -21.80 10.81 10.13
N GLU A 489 -21.56 9.53 9.84
CA GLU A 489 -21.54 8.50 10.86
C GLU A 489 -20.23 7.69 10.86
N PHE A 490 -19.82 7.15 9.71
CA PHE A 490 -18.68 6.23 9.63
C PHE A 490 -17.34 6.92 9.86
N LEU A 491 -17.03 7.96 9.07
CA LEU A 491 -15.74 8.67 9.16
C LEU A 491 -15.55 9.37 10.52
N PRO A 492 -16.55 10.09 11.08
CA PRO A 492 -16.44 10.65 12.42
C PRO A 492 -16.22 9.59 13.49
N ARG A 493 -16.91 8.45 13.39
CA ARG A 493 -16.73 7.37 14.36
C ARG A 493 -15.34 6.74 14.32
N LEU A 494 -14.75 6.60 13.15
CA LEU A 494 -13.36 6.14 13.02
C LEU A 494 -12.38 7.11 13.69
N LYS A 495 -12.60 8.41 13.55
CA LYS A 495 -11.81 9.44 14.24
C LYS A 495 -11.88 9.26 15.75
N ASP A 496 -13.09 9.14 16.30
CA ASP A 496 -13.29 8.89 17.73
C ASP A 496 -12.58 7.63 18.21
N LEU A 497 -12.69 6.55 17.43
CA LEU A 497 -12.06 5.28 17.76
C LEU A 497 -10.53 5.35 17.72
N ALA A 498 -9.95 6.03 16.75
CA ALA A 498 -8.51 6.18 16.63
C ALA A 498 -7.94 7.12 17.71
N GLN A 499 -8.60 8.23 17.97
CA GLN A 499 -8.15 9.26 18.90
C GLN A 499 -8.62 9.06 20.35
N CYS A 500 -9.34 7.99 20.63
CA CYS A 500 -9.89 7.75 21.97
C CYS A 500 -10.81 8.87 22.47
N SER A 501 -11.62 9.46 21.59
CA SER A 501 -12.59 10.53 21.89
C SER A 501 -14.03 9.99 21.85
N GLY A 502 -15.02 10.82 22.14
CA GLY A 502 -16.44 10.50 21.97
C GLY A 502 -16.95 9.30 22.81
N GLY A 503 -16.35 9.01 23.95
CA GLY A 503 -16.81 7.94 24.86
C GLY A 503 -16.54 6.52 24.35
N VAL A 504 -15.55 6.34 23.50
CA VAL A 504 -15.10 5.02 23.02
C VAL A 504 -14.38 4.22 24.11
N LEU A 505 -14.22 2.91 23.88
CA LEU A 505 -13.57 1.98 24.82
C LEU A 505 -12.04 2.21 24.84
N CYS A 506 -11.60 3.20 25.59
CA CYS A 506 -10.19 3.48 25.88
C CYS A 506 -9.96 3.53 27.38
N ARG A 507 -8.90 2.88 27.87
CA ARG A 507 -8.54 2.90 29.28
C ARG A 507 -7.87 4.20 29.66
N ASP A 508 -6.96 4.65 28.85
CA ASP A 508 -6.24 5.90 28.99
C ASP A 508 -6.26 6.64 27.62
N PRO A 509 -7.16 7.61 27.45
CA PRO A 509 -7.27 8.31 26.16
C PRO A 509 -5.97 8.96 25.69
N SER A 510 -5.10 9.40 26.58
CA SER A 510 -3.84 10.06 26.22
C SER A 510 -2.77 9.04 25.75
N ALA A 511 -2.70 7.87 26.40
CA ALA A 511 -1.75 6.82 26.05
C ALA A 511 -2.25 5.89 24.94
N ASP A 512 -3.58 5.84 24.73
CA ASP A 512 -4.23 4.92 23.81
C ASP A 512 -4.50 5.54 22.41
N ALA A 513 -4.38 6.87 22.29
CA ALA A 513 -4.66 7.58 21.05
C ALA A 513 -3.61 7.26 19.96
N MET A 514 -4.11 6.97 18.77
CA MET A 514 -3.30 6.85 17.55
C MET A 514 -3.13 8.23 16.91
N THR A 515 -2.08 8.41 16.13
CA THR A 515 -1.95 9.57 15.25
C THR A 515 -2.95 9.44 14.11
N PHE A 516 -3.92 10.36 14.04
CA PHE A 516 -5.02 10.29 13.07
C PHE A 516 -4.78 11.22 11.88
N VAL A 517 -4.97 10.71 10.67
CA VAL A 517 -4.75 11.44 9.40
C VAL A 517 -6.03 11.44 8.57
N ASP A 518 -6.58 12.63 8.32
CA ASP A 518 -7.79 12.85 7.51
C ASP A 518 -7.63 13.97 6.46
N ALA A 519 -6.47 14.60 6.35
CA ALA A 519 -6.25 15.78 5.50
C ALA A 519 -6.54 15.54 4.01
N HIS A 520 -6.33 14.30 3.52
CA HIS A 520 -6.61 13.90 2.14
C HIS A 520 -8.10 13.94 1.77
N GLN A 521 -9.01 13.84 2.74
CA GLN A 521 -10.46 13.84 2.47
C GLN A 521 -10.92 15.09 1.70
N ARG A 522 -10.32 16.25 1.98
CA ARG A 522 -10.62 17.51 1.26
C ARG A 522 -10.28 17.41 -0.22
N SER A 523 -9.16 16.78 -0.55
CA SER A 523 -8.73 16.59 -1.93
C SER A 523 -9.67 15.60 -2.67
N PHE A 524 -10.08 14.52 -1.99
CA PHE A 524 -11.00 13.54 -2.57
C PHE A 524 -12.40 14.10 -2.85
N ALA A 525 -12.82 15.17 -2.18
CA ALA A 525 -14.13 15.79 -2.39
C ALA A 525 -14.40 16.27 -3.83
N ASN A 526 -13.36 16.33 -4.68
CA ASN A 526 -13.48 16.68 -6.09
C ASN A 526 -13.13 15.51 -7.04
N HIS A 527 -12.76 14.34 -6.50
CA HIS A 527 -12.15 13.26 -7.24
C HIS A 527 -12.80 11.90 -7.01
N GLY A 528 -14.08 11.87 -6.64
CA GLY A 528 -14.84 10.63 -6.50
C GLY A 528 -14.95 9.83 -7.80
N PHE A 529 -15.56 8.65 -7.73
CA PHE A 529 -15.63 7.71 -8.87
C PHE A 529 -16.30 8.28 -10.12
N CYS A 530 -17.17 9.28 -9.97
CA CYS A 530 -17.90 9.91 -11.08
C CYS A 530 -17.20 11.16 -11.66
N ALA A 531 -16.07 11.59 -11.10
CA ALA A 531 -15.36 12.75 -11.64
C ALA A 531 -14.87 12.48 -13.05
N ARG A 532 -15.07 13.45 -13.96
CA ARG A 532 -14.69 13.38 -15.37
C ARG A 532 -14.14 14.72 -15.80
N ALA A 533 -13.13 14.70 -16.68
CA ALA A 533 -12.54 15.89 -17.30
C ALA A 533 -12.21 15.66 -18.77
N GLU A 534 -12.11 16.72 -19.54
CA GLU A 534 -11.65 16.66 -20.93
C GLU A 534 -10.20 16.20 -21.06
N THR A 535 -9.43 16.33 -19.99
CA THR A 535 -8.05 15.85 -19.89
C THR A 535 -7.93 14.37 -19.55
N ASP A 536 -9.03 13.69 -19.25
CA ASP A 536 -9.02 12.23 -19.05
C ASP A 536 -8.50 11.51 -20.30
N PRO A 537 -7.92 10.29 -20.16
CA PRO A 537 -7.42 9.54 -21.30
C PRO A 537 -8.46 9.38 -22.42
N GLU A 538 -7.99 9.42 -23.67
CA GLU A 538 -8.87 9.33 -24.83
C GLU A 538 -9.76 8.09 -24.83
N PHE A 539 -9.21 6.94 -24.40
CA PHE A 539 -9.99 5.71 -24.27
C PHE A 539 -11.19 5.90 -23.32
N ASP A 540 -10.99 6.56 -22.19
CA ASP A 540 -12.06 6.81 -21.21
C ASP A 540 -13.13 7.72 -21.80
N ARG A 541 -12.72 8.80 -22.49
CA ARG A 541 -13.65 9.75 -23.12
C ARG A 541 -14.44 9.14 -24.27
N ALA A 542 -13.82 8.23 -25.00
CA ALA A 542 -14.46 7.56 -26.14
C ALA A 542 -15.33 6.37 -25.71
N CYS A 543 -14.93 5.62 -24.66
CA CYS A 543 -15.54 4.34 -24.30
C CYS A 543 -16.32 4.35 -22.99
N PHE A 544 -16.02 5.28 -22.07
CA PHE A 544 -16.68 5.37 -20.77
C PHE A 544 -17.51 6.66 -20.70
N SER A 545 -18.63 6.69 -21.42
CA SER A 545 -19.51 7.84 -21.36
C SER A 545 -20.20 7.99 -20.00
N PRO A 546 -20.58 9.21 -19.59
CA PRO A 546 -21.36 9.42 -18.37
C PRO A 546 -22.72 8.70 -18.37
N SER A 547 -23.30 8.47 -19.56
CA SER A 547 -24.56 7.75 -19.74
C SER A 547 -24.40 6.23 -19.72
N GLY A 548 -23.18 5.72 -19.88
CA GLY A 548 -22.92 4.29 -20.03
C GLY A 548 -23.31 3.72 -21.41
N ASP A 549 -23.54 4.57 -22.39
CA ASP A 549 -24.03 4.15 -23.72
C ASP A 549 -22.90 3.68 -24.65
N SER A 550 -21.63 3.85 -24.26
CA SER A 550 -20.47 3.47 -25.08
C SER A 550 -20.24 1.97 -25.12
N PHE A 551 -20.78 1.22 -24.17
CA PHE A 551 -20.80 -0.24 -24.18
C PHE A 551 -22.20 -0.73 -24.48
N ASN A 552 -22.32 -1.60 -25.48
CA ASN A 552 -23.58 -2.29 -25.71
C ASN A 552 -23.75 -3.35 -24.60
N ALA A 553 -24.64 -3.06 -23.68
CA ALA A 553 -24.95 -3.92 -22.56
C ALA A 553 -25.77 -5.16 -22.94
N ASP A 554 -26.26 -5.24 -24.15
CA ASP A 554 -27.09 -6.35 -24.59
C ASP A 554 -26.26 -7.54 -25.05
N ILE A 555 -26.00 -8.39 -24.09
CA ILE A 555 -25.02 -9.47 -24.17
C ILE A 555 -25.63 -10.81 -24.38
N VAL A 556 -26.92 -10.88 -24.24
CA VAL A 556 -27.67 -12.13 -24.31
C VAL A 556 -27.82 -12.57 -25.76
N THR A 557 -27.66 -11.64 -26.70
CA THR A 557 -27.76 -11.96 -28.13
C THR A 557 -26.42 -12.40 -28.68
N ALA A 558 -26.34 -13.63 -29.12
CA ALA A 558 -25.17 -14.15 -29.85
C ALA A 558 -24.90 -13.28 -31.07
N GLY A 559 -23.66 -12.71 -31.15
CA GLY A 559 -23.21 -11.91 -32.30
C GLY A 559 -23.23 -10.39 -32.10
N SER A 560 -23.71 -9.84 -31.02
CA SER A 560 -23.59 -8.41 -30.74
C SER A 560 -22.13 -8.03 -30.47
N SER A 561 -21.67 -6.96 -31.11
CA SER A 561 -20.37 -6.34 -30.82
C SER A 561 -20.55 -5.44 -29.59
N PRO A 562 -19.94 -5.74 -28.49
CA PRO A 562 -20.26 -5.09 -27.24
C PRO A 562 -19.50 -3.77 -27.02
N MET A 563 -18.40 -3.51 -27.72
CA MET A 563 -17.73 -2.21 -27.71
C MET A 563 -18.07 -1.42 -28.95
N THR A 564 -18.83 -0.34 -28.76
CA THR A 564 -19.19 0.60 -29.82
C THR A 564 -18.28 1.82 -29.92
N CYS A 565 -17.29 1.92 -29.03
CA CYS A 565 -16.44 3.11 -28.89
C CYS A 565 -15.35 3.25 -29.97
N GLY A 566 -15.20 2.33 -30.87
CA GLY A 566 -14.18 2.41 -31.95
C GLY A 566 -12.72 2.29 -31.51
N ALA A 567 -12.45 2.20 -30.22
CA ALA A 567 -11.11 1.99 -29.66
C ALA A 567 -10.94 0.53 -29.19
N GLY A 568 -9.77 -0.05 -29.44
CA GLY A 568 -9.44 -1.38 -28.92
C GLY A 568 -9.22 -1.38 -27.41
N ALA A 569 -9.55 -2.48 -26.75
CA ALA A 569 -9.29 -2.62 -25.30
C ALA A 569 -7.81 -2.46 -24.95
N SER A 570 -6.90 -2.78 -25.88
CA SER A 570 -5.45 -2.57 -25.74
C SER A 570 -5.03 -1.10 -25.56
N ASN A 571 -5.92 -0.15 -25.85
CA ASN A 571 -5.68 1.28 -25.67
C ASN A 571 -5.96 1.77 -24.24
N PHE A 572 -6.60 0.99 -23.40
CA PHE A 572 -6.77 1.34 -21.98
C PHE A 572 -5.42 1.48 -21.27
N ARG A 573 -5.27 2.54 -20.49
CA ARG A 573 -4.05 2.86 -19.73
C ARG A 573 -4.42 3.07 -18.27
N ALA A 574 -4.10 2.08 -17.44
CA ALA A 574 -4.52 2.02 -16.04
C ALA A 574 -3.96 3.16 -15.17
N TYR A 575 -2.80 3.71 -15.54
CA TYR A 575 -2.03 4.67 -14.74
C TYR A 575 -1.82 6.04 -15.41
N LEU A 576 -2.56 6.36 -16.47
CA LEU A 576 -2.64 7.76 -16.90
C LEU A 576 -3.45 8.57 -15.89
N PRO A 577 -3.05 9.82 -15.61
CA PRO A 577 -3.81 10.72 -14.75
C PRO A 577 -5.27 10.89 -15.19
N ARG A 578 -6.17 10.91 -14.21
CA ARG A 578 -7.62 11.07 -14.38
C ARG A 578 -8.19 12.05 -13.39
N ALA A 579 -9.33 12.65 -13.75
CA ALA A 579 -10.09 13.48 -12.82
C ALA A 579 -10.54 12.69 -11.58
N ARG A 580 -10.89 11.42 -11.73
CA ARG A 580 -11.27 10.53 -10.61
C ARG A 580 -10.05 9.88 -9.96
N TRP A 581 -9.98 9.95 -8.64
CA TRP A 581 -8.99 9.24 -7.83
C TRP A 581 -9.56 7.99 -7.16
N ILE A 582 -10.79 7.68 -7.48
CA ILE A 582 -11.47 6.43 -7.09
C ILE A 582 -11.71 5.64 -8.38
N ARG A 583 -11.25 4.39 -8.39
CA ARG A 583 -11.54 3.47 -9.50
C ARG A 583 -13.01 3.15 -9.53
N ASP A 584 -13.62 3.30 -10.69
CA ASP A 584 -14.95 2.74 -10.95
C ASP A 584 -14.85 1.26 -11.35
N ALA A 585 -15.99 0.64 -11.66
CA ALA A 585 -16.01 -0.78 -12.03
C ALA A 585 -15.29 -1.05 -13.36
N ASN A 586 -15.40 -0.12 -14.32
CA ASN A 586 -14.69 -0.20 -15.60
C ASN A 586 -13.18 -0.19 -15.41
N ASP A 587 -12.68 0.78 -14.63
CA ASP A 587 -11.24 0.90 -14.32
C ASP A 587 -10.68 -0.36 -13.67
N SER A 588 -11.37 -0.84 -12.63
CA SER A 588 -10.96 -2.02 -11.90
C SER A 588 -10.92 -3.25 -12.79
N TYR A 589 -11.94 -3.41 -13.61
CA TYR A 589 -12.06 -4.52 -14.53
C TYR A 589 -10.91 -4.53 -15.56
N PHE A 590 -10.64 -3.40 -16.20
CA PHE A 590 -9.59 -3.29 -17.21
C PHE A 590 -8.18 -3.30 -16.62
N ALA A 591 -7.99 -2.90 -15.35
CA ALA A 591 -6.68 -2.92 -14.73
C ALA A 591 -6.30 -4.29 -14.17
N ALA A 592 -7.20 -4.95 -13.46
CA ALA A 592 -6.88 -6.12 -12.66
C ALA A 592 -7.65 -7.37 -13.04
N MET A 593 -8.93 -7.26 -13.35
CA MET A 593 -9.82 -8.37 -13.63
C MET A 593 -9.61 -9.54 -12.66
N THR A 594 -9.79 -9.24 -11.37
CA THR A 594 -9.53 -10.20 -10.30
C THR A 594 -10.61 -11.26 -10.25
N PHE A 595 -10.19 -12.52 -10.19
CA PHE A 595 -11.08 -13.63 -9.88
C PHE A 595 -10.87 -13.99 -8.42
N PRO A 596 -11.82 -13.69 -7.52
CA PRO A 596 -11.68 -14.11 -6.13
C PRO A 596 -11.57 -15.62 -6.04
N GLN A 597 -10.63 -16.10 -5.24
CA GLN A 597 -10.62 -17.51 -4.85
C GLN A 597 -11.89 -17.79 -4.03
N GLY A 598 -12.56 -18.87 -4.38
CA GLY A 598 -13.70 -19.34 -3.58
C GLY A 598 -15.05 -18.89 -4.06
N LEU A 599 -15.20 -18.45 -5.32
CA LEU A 599 -16.49 -18.62 -5.96
C LEU A 599 -16.89 -20.09 -5.82
N PRO A 600 -18.12 -20.39 -5.34
CA PRO A 600 -18.58 -21.76 -5.27
C PRO A 600 -18.35 -22.44 -6.62
N ALA A 601 -17.87 -23.68 -6.59
CA ALA A 601 -17.63 -24.47 -7.81
C ALA A 601 -18.85 -24.57 -8.74
N ALA A 602 -20.04 -24.33 -8.21
CA ALA A 602 -21.31 -24.29 -8.94
C ALA A 602 -21.54 -22.99 -9.72
N ILE A 603 -20.79 -21.91 -9.46
CA ILE A 603 -20.95 -20.63 -10.15
C ILE A 603 -19.84 -20.53 -11.21
N GLN A 604 -20.17 -20.93 -12.41
CA GLN A 604 -19.30 -20.81 -13.57
C GLN A 604 -19.54 -19.45 -14.24
N PRO A 605 -18.50 -18.71 -14.67
CA PRO A 605 -18.67 -17.47 -15.42
C PRO A 605 -19.45 -17.64 -16.73
N ALA A 606 -19.59 -18.88 -17.22
CA ALA A 606 -20.32 -19.22 -18.42
C ALA A 606 -21.82 -19.39 -18.22
N ASP A 607 -22.27 -19.47 -16.97
CA ASP A 607 -23.67 -19.67 -16.65
C ASP A 607 -24.45 -18.35 -16.63
N ILE A 608 -25.76 -18.44 -16.43
CA ILE A 608 -26.66 -17.28 -16.24
C ILE A 608 -26.22 -16.31 -15.15
N HIS A 609 -25.15 -16.62 -14.45
CA HIS A 609 -24.57 -15.87 -13.34
C HIS A 609 -23.41 -14.94 -13.72
N ASP A 610 -23.30 -14.54 -15.00
CA ASP A 610 -22.47 -13.38 -15.38
C ASP A 610 -22.77 -12.18 -14.48
N ALA A 611 -23.99 -12.03 -14.00
CA ALA A 611 -24.39 -11.02 -13.04
C ALA A 611 -23.66 -11.18 -11.70
N THR A 612 -23.70 -12.37 -11.09
CA THR A 612 -22.96 -12.68 -9.87
C THR A 612 -21.46 -12.49 -10.07
N TRP A 613 -20.96 -12.93 -11.20
CA TRP A 613 -19.58 -12.76 -11.60
C TRP A 613 -19.20 -11.27 -11.72
N GLY A 614 -20.04 -10.48 -12.39
CA GLY A 614 -19.83 -9.06 -12.53
C GLY A 614 -19.83 -8.32 -11.18
N VAL A 615 -20.76 -8.64 -10.27
CA VAL A 615 -20.79 -8.08 -8.90
C VAL A 615 -19.52 -8.46 -8.14
N VAL A 616 -19.16 -9.73 -8.17
CA VAL A 616 -17.96 -10.20 -7.49
C VAL A 616 -16.71 -9.55 -8.08
N SER A 617 -16.62 -9.46 -9.41
CA SER A 617 -15.50 -8.79 -10.09
C SER A 617 -15.42 -7.29 -9.75
N ALA A 618 -16.55 -6.59 -9.71
CA ALA A 618 -16.59 -5.18 -9.39
C ALA A 618 -16.26 -4.89 -7.91
N VAL A 619 -16.80 -5.70 -7.00
CA VAL A 619 -16.60 -5.53 -5.55
C VAL A 619 -15.21 -5.97 -5.13
N TYR A 620 -14.71 -7.08 -5.64
CA TYR A 620 -13.39 -7.62 -5.27
C TYR A 620 -12.26 -7.25 -6.25
N GLY A 621 -12.58 -6.64 -7.38
CA GLY A 621 -11.63 -6.21 -8.39
C GLY A 621 -11.06 -4.82 -8.18
N GLY A 622 -11.35 -4.17 -7.06
CA GLY A 622 -10.85 -2.84 -6.72
C GLY A 622 -11.77 -1.67 -7.13
N ALA A 623 -13.03 -1.94 -7.55
CA ALA A 623 -14.01 -0.87 -7.73
C ALA A 623 -14.26 -0.15 -6.40
N ILE A 624 -14.44 1.17 -6.48
CA ILE A 624 -14.63 2.06 -5.32
C ILE A 624 -13.40 2.09 -4.37
N HIS A 625 -12.22 1.73 -4.90
CA HIS A 625 -10.95 1.89 -4.21
C HIS A 625 -10.14 3.06 -4.80
N PRO A 626 -9.23 3.68 -4.06
CA PRO A 626 -8.37 4.73 -4.59
C PRO A 626 -7.54 4.24 -5.77
N SER A 627 -7.40 5.07 -6.80
CA SER A 627 -6.41 4.89 -7.87
C SER A 627 -4.99 5.11 -7.34
N ALA A 628 -3.97 4.93 -8.18
CA ALA A 628 -2.60 5.28 -7.81
C ALA A 628 -2.47 6.76 -7.39
N GLU A 629 -3.18 7.67 -8.05
CA GLU A 629 -3.24 9.08 -7.68
C GLU A 629 -3.94 9.29 -6.33
N GLY A 630 -5.06 8.58 -6.09
CA GLY A 630 -5.74 8.61 -4.79
C GLY A 630 -4.84 8.14 -3.66
N HIS A 631 -4.12 7.04 -3.87
CA HIS A 631 -3.13 6.56 -2.90
C HIS A 631 -1.98 7.54 -2.70
N ALA A 632 -1.51 8.20 -3.75
CA ALA A 632 -0.48 9.23 -3.66
C ALA A 632 -0.96 10.45 -2.84
N ALA A 633 -2.20 10.88 -3.03
CA ALA A 633 -2.82 11.94 -2.22
C ALA A 633 -2.96 11.53 -0.73
N MET A 634 -3.30 10.27 -0.45
CA MET A 634 -3.30 9.74 0.92
C MET A 634 -1.89 9.73 1.51
N ALA A 635 -0.87 9.37 0.73
CA ALA A 635 0.52 9.40 1.15
C ALA A 635 1.01 10.83 1.45
N ASP A 636 0.63 11.82 0.64
CA ASP A 636 0.93 13.24 0.92
C ASP A 636 0.37 13.70 2.27
N ALA A 637 -0.78 13.17 2.68
CA ALA A 637 -1.34 13.45 4.00
C ALA A 637 -0.64 12.65 5.12
N ALA A 638 -0.17 11.44 4.84
CA ALA A 638 0.44 10.56 5.83
C ALA A 638 1.92 10.91 6.12
N VAL A 639 2.67 11.39 5.12
CA VAL A 639 4.11 11.68 5.25
C VAL A 639 4.40 12.68 6.37
N PRO A 640 3.74 13.85 6.48
CA PRO A 640 4.03 14.78 7.57
C PRO A 640 3.76 14.20 8.97
N ALA A 641 2.71 13.38 9.10
CA ALA A 641 2.39 12.71 10.35
C ALA A 641 3.47 11.67 10.71
N ALA A 642 3.93 10.90 9.74
CA ALA A 642 5.00 9.94 9.92
C ALA A 642 6.34 10.62 10.25
N GLU A 643 6.67 11.73 9.58
CA GLU A 643 7.86 12.55 9.88
C GLU A 643 7.83 13.07 11.32
N ALA A 644 6.68 13.58 11.77
CA ALA A 644 6.51 14.06 13.15
C ALA A 644 6.69 12.93 14.17
N VAL A 645 6.06 11.77 13.95
CA VAL A 645 6.17 10.59 14.83
C VAL A 645 7.62 10.07 14.90
N LEU A 646 8.33 10.07 13.78
CA LEU A 646 9.72 9.60 13.69
C LEU A 646 10.75 10.67 14.09
N SER A 647 10.29 11.87 14.50
CA SER A 647 11.14 13.03 14.79
C SER A 647 12.12 13.31 13.64
N LEU A 648 11.62 13.27 12.42
CA LEU A 648 12.33 13.67 11.22
C LEU A 648 12.02 15.16 11.00
N GLN A 649 13.04 16.01 11.20
CA GLN A 649 12.91 17.42 10.84
C GLN A 649 12.91 17.53 9.31
N SER A 650 11.95 18.28 8.78
CA SER A 650 12.06 18.81 7.42
C SER A 650 13.30 19.73 7.45
N GLY A 651 14.44 19.22 7.01
CA GLY A 651 15.66 20.04 6.90
C GLY A 651 15.34 21.27 6.03
N PRO A 652 15.93 22.45 6.29
CA PRO A 652 15.97 23.47 5.28
C PRO A 652 16.51 22.81 4.01
N ASP A 653 15.84 23.05 2.87
CA ASP A 653 16.30 22.62 1.56
C ASP A 653 17.80 22.92 1.43
N VAL A 654 18.64 21.96 1.82
CA VAL A 654 20.00 21.96 1.35
C VAL A 654 19.82 21.65 -0.12
N THR A 655 19.83 22.70 -0.91
CA THR A 655 19.81 22.65 -2.36
C THR A 655 20.87 21.65 -2.78
N SER A 656 20.46 20.39 -2.86
CA SER A 656 21.28 19.34 -3.42
C SER A 656 21.42 19.68 -4.90
N GLN A 657 22.55 20.30 -5.26
CA GLN A 657 22.91 20.43 -6.66
C GLN A 657 22.80 19.03 -7.28
N PRO A 658 22.16 18.91 -8.43
CA PRO A 658 22.06 17.63 -9.10
C PRO A 658 23.45 17.05 -9.28
N LEU A 659 23.64 15.78 -8.94
CA LEU A 659 24.83 15.04 -9.33
C LEU A 659 24.97 15.17 -10.84
N PRO A 660 26.10 15.60 -11.38
CA PRO A 660 26.34 15.50 -12.80
C PRO A 660 26.20 14.02 -13.20
N PRO A 661 25.60 13.70 -14.36
CA PRO A 661 25.52 12.33 -14.83
C PRO A 661 26.96 11.76 -14.91
N PRO A 662 27.15 10.46 -14.62
CA PRO A 662 28.47 9.84 -14.71
C PRO A 662 29.01 10.07 -16.13
N SER A 663 30.16 10.71 -16.22
CA SER A 663 30.87 10.91 -17.45
C SER A 663 31.33 9.54 -17.96
N GLY A 664 30.58 8.98 -18.92
CA GLY A 664 30.97 7.74 -19.59
C GLY A 664 29.86 6.76 -19.88
N ALA A 665 28.97 7.11 -20.79
CA ALA A 665 28.32 6.13 -21.64
C ALA A 665 27.98 6.79 -22.99
N ALA A 666 29.04 7.08 -23.75
CA ALA A 666 28.91 7.17 -25.19
C ALA A 666 29.19 5.78 -25.75
N ARG A 667 28.15 5.07 -26.16
CA ARG A 667 27.90 4.17 -27.29
C ARG A 667 26.91 3.08 -26.96
#